data_36f374fdb0f5734f3f54f5610bc89aee
#
_entry.id   36f374fdb0f5734f3f54f5610bc89aee
#
_cell.length_a   1.000
_cell.length_b   1.000
_cell.length_c   1.000
_cell.angle_alpha   90.00
_cell.angle_beta   90.00
_cell.angle_gamma   90.00
#
_symmetry.space_group_name_H-M   'P 1'
#
loop_
_entity.id
_entity.type
_entity.pdbx_description
1 polymer ?
#
loop_
_entity_poly.entity_id
_entity_poly.type
_entity_poly.pdbx_seq_one_letter_code
_entity_poly.pdbx_strand_id
1 'polypeptide(L)'
;NGQTVIGGGESVTARLFGGGTSTFNLGGSDGTIQGTNVANPVITLGNGNTLNGITITGGADGIFGNNITGATLTNVTVTGAGGNGADFTGSSTGITGSNFTATGNGLDGLHIEGDGTYNFTGTTLLQGNLDDGLDISGKGTYTFATINAQDNTDRGITVQGTSTGGTFTTTGGTISGNGGTAVFIDPITAHVVLDSISQSGGTSGVVLENVAGSFTVNGATTISDTTGPAIAISDSPAAIRFGDISITNPGADGISFAGVNAAVVTGNIVISGLGVGTGVDFSGSKTNFTAQSLNITGTGAAGSIGIDLTSPSVGGAVITITAGGVIANVDTGVRLGIAGTPGATANAEFTFGGGSSSISGITASLDARGFNEGSGHYAFGTTQFTGPQLYDLRNYIFVAAGASGGGTSITDLASIDYADSITASDAIIVLVNRGTIDDATGFSLSDGQELASFGNGRAFSLGGVPLNVTGTNVHHDESISDSAGAATLTSSGAGDVVTLGNGNTLLDFNISGGAAAGIHGLGTNGLTVQGVTVSNVATGLFLDGVAGTVSVDDLTVQTASETGIVLVGSSATVNFTGNTKITNATSAALSANNFDGIATFDDLDITGGGVGIGIVGSSSGTLTFGVGSSIANTSSNAFSISNSTPNVTYNGTINQTAATSAVGISGMSGGSATFGGAITASTATAFAINLSGNTGGTIKFTGGLDLTTTTGTGFSATGGGTITVAAAGTEQITTGTGHAINLDGVTIGTGGMAFDSITTGVAQATALNFNAVSGGPFLGGNVTIGGTGGGINGLAINASSSTFTITNLVTTNVAGTDVSLTNNTGSIAILGGAIANSGTGDGVVVSGGSATIGVAANISSSATVPGIAVKVDGTTGGSVTFSGSVTSTGTGNLFAIGSTLPPVGGAISFIGSTLSATGGGGAVVTGLAGTATLNVTAPLSITGATATGLAVANVASTASATFGAVTVSGATGNGIDITNNAGAVTFGTTSVTMGSTVGPAGINFALTNADVTFGTTNV
;
A
#
# COMPACT_ATOMS: atom_id res chain seq x y z
N ASN A 1 27.35 -9.33 -29.93
CA ASN A 1 27.04 -8.23 -29.01
C ASN A 1 27.39 -6.91 -29.64
N GLY A 2 26.52 -5.89 -29.57
CA GLY A 2 26.74 -4.55 -30.08
C GLY A 2 26.82 -4.42 -31.62
N GLN A 3 26.39 -5.44 -32.34
CA GLN A 3 26.36 -5.38 -33.81
C GLN A 3 25.10 -4.65 -34.29
N THR A 4 25.25 -3.91 -35.38
CA THR A 4 24.13 -3.19 -36.02
C THR A 4 23.93 -3.73 -37.45
N VAL A 5 22.69 -4.05 -37.78
CA VAL A 5 22.26 -4.43 -39.13
C VAL A 5 21.32 -3.35 -39.64
N ILE A 6 21.60 -2.75 -40.76
CA ILE A 6 20.84 -1.63 -41.34
C ILE A 6 20.44 -1.97 -42.77
N GLY A 7 19.14 -1.86 -43.08
CA GLY A 7 18.57 -2.06 -44.38
C GLY A 7 18.64 -0.82 -45.27
N GLY A 8 18.19 -0.93 -46.51
CA GLY A 8 18.00 0.18 -47.45
C GLY A 8 16.84 1.10 -46.98
N GLY A 9 16.84 2.35 -47.46
CA GLY A 9 15.83 3.34 -47.09
C GLY A 9 16.12 4.10 -45.81
N GLU A 10 17.03 3.61 -44.98
CA GLU A 10 17.41 4.22 -43.72
C GLU A 10 18.60 5.19 -43.83
N SER A 11 18.80 6.00 -42.79
CA SER A 11 19.94 6.89 -42.66
C SER A 11 20.95 6.40 -41.64
N VAL A 12 22.24 6.44 -42.00
CA VAL A 12 23.36 6.12 -41.13
C VAL A 12 24.15 7.38 -40.83
N THR A 13 24.27 7.76 -39.58
CA THR A 13 25.17 8.82 -39.16
C THR A 13 26.49 8.21 -38.69
N ALA A 14 27.53 8.36 -39.52
CA ALA A 14 28.86 7.89 -39.24
C ALA A 14 29.77 9.02 -38.76
N ARG A 15 30.66 8.71 -37.83
CA ARG A 15 31.71 9.62 -37.41
C ARG A 15 32.86 9.61 -38.46
N LEU A 16 33.15 10.75 -39.03
CA LEU A 16 34.20 10.90 -40.02
C LEU A 16 35.57 10.93 -39.38
N PHE A 17 36.57 10.43 -40.10
CA PHE A 17 37.96 10.54 -39.69
C PHE A 17 38.35 12.03 -39.68
N GLY A 18 38.51 12.60 -38.47
CA GLY A 18 38.71 14.04 -38.30
C GLY A 18 37.71 14.74 -37.40
N GLY A 19 36.73 14.00 -36.81
CA GLY A 19 35.89 14.45 -35.67
C GLY A 19 34.53 15.01 -36.04
N GLY A 20 34.13 15.10 -37.30
CA GLY A 20 32.80 15.43 -37.76
C GLY A 20 31.89 14.21 -37.88
N THR A 21 30.58 14.42 -37.95
CA THR A 21 29.60 13.40 -38.31
C THR A 21 29.00 13.69 -39.68
N SER A 22 28.74 12.65 -40.50
CA SER A 22 27.96 12.79 -41.72
C SER A 22 26.84 11.77 -41.75
N THR A 23 25.68 12.19 -42.19
CA THR A 23 24.53 11.28 -42.36
C THR A 23 24.46 10.84 -43.82
N PHE A 24 24.46 9.55 -44.02
CA PHE A 24 24.32 8.91 -45.33
C PHE A 24 22.93 8.29 -45.41
N ASN A 25 22.17 8.65 -46.43
CA ASN A 25 20.89 7.98 -46.70
C ASN A 25 21.18 6.75 -47.58
N LEU A 26 20.83 5.58 -47.06
CA LEU A 26 20.91 4.32 -47.81
C LEU A 26 19.69 4.26 -48.73
N GLY A 27 19.87 4.53 -50.02
CA GLY A 27 18.77 4.48 -51.00
C GLY A 27 18.30 3.03 -51.23
N GLY A 28 17.01 2.86 -51.55
CA GLY A 28 16.38 1.57 -51.85
C GLY A 28 15.27 1.21 -50.84
N SER A 29 14.68 0.03 -51.02
CA SER A 29 13.75 -0.58 -50.07
C SER A 29 14.50 -1.31 -48.96
N ASP A 30 13.81 -1.63 -47.88
CA ASP A 30 14.34 -2.46 -46.78
C ASP A 30 15.04 -3.72 -47.29
N GLY A 31 16.21 -4.01 -46.73
CA GLY A 31 16.95 -5.22 -47.08
C GLY A 31 16.23 -6.45 -46.52
N THR A 32 16.13 -7.53 -47.34
CA THR A 32 15.52 -8.79 -46.87
C THR A 32 16.57 -9.79 -46.44
N ILE A 33 16.43 -10.33 -45.21
CA ILE A 33 17.19 -11.47 -44.71
C ILE A 33 16.28 -12.68 -44.73
N GLN A 34 16.60 -13.67 -45.55
CA GLN A 34 15.80 -14.90 -45.67
C GLN A 34 16.46 -16.09 -44.98
N GLY A 35 15.73 -16.68 -44.03
CA GLY A 35 16.08 -17.95 -43.43
C GLY A 35 15.57 -19.14 -44.27
N THR A 36 16.49 -19.98 -44.72
CA THR A 36 16.14 -21.20 -45.49
C THR A 36 16.11 -22.44 -44.58
N ASN A 37 16.64 -22.33 -43.38
CA ASN A 37 16.65 -23.43 -42.38
C ASN A 37 15.52 -23.25 -41.39
N VAL A 38 14.49 -24.08 -41.50
CA VAL A 38 13.32 -24.06 -40.60
C VAL A 38 13.59 -24.59 -39.19
N ALA A 39 14.81 -25.05 -38.93
CA ALA A 39 15.17 -25.53 -37.58
C ALA A 39 15.90 -24.47 -36.73
N ASN A 40 16.27 -23.33 -37.30
CA ASN A 40 17.01 -22.29 -36.58
C ASN A 40 16.34 -20.91 -36.81
N PRO A 41 16.46 -19.98 -35.82
CA PRO A 41 16.06 -18.60 -36.01
C PRO A 41 16.84 -17.95 -37.17
N VAL A 42 16.22 -17.00 -37.89
CA VAL A 42 16.91 -16.23 -38.93
C VAL A 42 17.95 -15.32 -38.32
N ILE A 43 17.59 -14.64 -37.23
CA ILE A 43 18.51 -13.78 -36.50
C ILE A 43 18.49 -14.18 -35.02
N THR A 44 19.66 -14.56 -34.49
CA THR A 44 19.88 -14.70 -33.07
C THR A 44 20.57 -13.45 -32.54
N LEU A 45 19.92 -12.76 -31.60
CA LEU A 45 20.44 -11.54 -31.02
C LEU A 45 21.44 -11.83 -29.89
N GLY A 46 22.41 -10.95 -29.75
CA GLY A 46 23.26 -10.81 -28.59
C GLY A 46 23.06 -9.44 -27.92
N ASN A 47 23.76 -9.19 -26.83
CA ASN A 47 23.65 -7.94 -26.08
C ASN A 47 23.97 -6.71 -26.94
N GLY A 48 23.13 -5.69 -26.88
CA GLY A 48 23.33 -4.41 -27.56
C GLY A 48 23.23 -4.48 -29.08
N ASN A 49 22.62 -5.53 -29.66
CA ASN A 49 22.39 -5.57 -31.09
C ASN A 49 21.34 -4.58 -31.56
N THR A 50 21.52 -4.04 -32.74
CA THR A 50 20.55 -3.13 -33.38
C THR A 50 20.18 -3.66 -34.76
N LEU A 51 18.89 -3.76 -35.03
CA LEU A 51 18.31 -4.06 -36.33
C LEU A 51 17.53 -2.81 -36.81
N ASN A 52 17.80 -2.32 -37.97
CA ASN A 52 17.13 -1.13 -38.49
C ASN A 52 16.82 -1.23 -39.96
N GLY A 53 15.55 -1.04 -40.37
CA GLY A 53 15.08 -1.02 -41.75
C GLY A 53 15.29 -2.33 -42.50
N ILE A 54 14.93 -3.47 -41.87
CA ILE A 54 15.10 -4.80 -42.47
C ILE A 54 13.82 -5.60 -42.45
N THR A 55 13.66 -6.41 -43.50
CA THR A 55 12.65 -7.47 -43.57
C THR A 55 13.32 -8.83 -43.34
N ILE A 56 12.72 -9.63 -42.48
CA ILE A 56 13.19 -10.98 -42.09
C ILE A 56 12.12 -11.97 -42.55
N THR A 57 12.52 -13.02 -43.23
CA THR A 57 11.55 -14.02 -43.74
C THR A 57 12.01 -15.43 -43.49
N GLY A 58 11.07 -16.32 -43.11
CA GLY A 58 11.33 -17.76 -42.90
C GLY A 58 12.07 -18.04 -41.58
N GLY A 59 12.78 -19.19 -41.50
CA GLY A 59 13.45 -19.68 -40.32
C GLY A 59 12.52 -20.38 -39.33
N ALA A 60 13.06 -20.86 -38.21
CA ALA A 60 12.25 -21.29 -37.06
C ALA A 60 11.54 -20.08 -36.47
N ASP A 61 12.28 -19.17 -35.88
CA ASP A 61 11.81 -17.83 -35.53
C ASP A 61 12.45 -16.81 -36.45
N GLY A 62 11.78 -15.67 -36.64
CA GLY A 62 12.41 -14.59 -37.39
C GLY A 62 13.56 -13.98 -36.59
N ILE A 63 13.29 -13.61 -35.33
CA ILE A 63 14.24 -13.04 -34.37
C ILE A 63 14.18 -13.87 -33.09
N PHE A 64 15.33 -14.27 -32.58
CA PHE A 64 15.45 -14.97 -31.30
C PHE A 64 16.43 -14.25 -30.37
N GLY A 65 16.03 -14.00 -29.14
CA GLY A 65 16.85 -13.40 -28.09
C GLY A 65 16.71 -14.14 -26.78
N ASN A 66 17.76 -14.80 -26.31
CA ASN A 66 17.77 -15.51 -25.04
C ASN A 66 18.83 -14.94 -24.10
N ASN A 67 18.45 -14.52 -22.89
CA ASN A 67 19.34 -13.93 -21.89
C ASN A 67 20.14 -12.72 -22.44
N ILE A 68 19.50 -11.86 -23.23
CA ILE A 68 20.17 -10.71 -23.88
C ILE A 68 19.79 -9.41 -23.17
N THR A 69 20.67 -8.41 -23.34
CA THR A 69 20.50 -7.09 -22.76
C THR A 69 20.70 -6.00 -23.82
N GLY A 70 19.70 -5.11 -23.95
CA GLY A 70 19.84 -3.87 -24.72
C GLY A 70 19.71 -4.01 -26.25
N ALA A 71 18.89 -4.92 -26.77
CA ALA A 71 18.63 -5.00 -28.21
C ALA A 71 17.69 -3.88 -28.68
N THR A 72 17.90 -3.39 -29.92
CA THR A 72 17.08 -2.33 -30.54
C THR A 72 16.57 -2.79 -31.90
N LEU A 73 15.26 -2.69 -32.12
CA LEU A 73 14.55 -3.06 -33.35
C LEU A 73 13.85 -1.82 -33.90
N THR A 74 14.32 -1.26 -34.98
CA THR A 74 13.74 -0.06 -35.61
C THR A 74 13.30 -0.37 -37.04
N ASN A 75 12.06 -0.08 -37.41
CA ASN A 75 11.52 -0.36 -38.73
C ASN A 75 11.81 -1.81 -39.17
N VAL A 76 11.51 -2.78 -38.30
CA VAL A 76 11.79 -4.19 -38.55
C VAL A 76 10.49 -4.92 -38.87
N THR A 77 10.51 -5.63 -40.05
CA THR A 77 9.40 -6.48 -40.46
C THR A 77 9.85 -7.95 -40.44
N VAL A 78 9.06 -8.79 -39.79
CA VAL A 78 9.23 -10.25 -39.74
C VAL A 78 8.02 -10.88 -40.39
N THR A 79 8.23 -11.78 -41.33
CA THR A 79 7.12 -12.45 -42.03
C THR A 79 7.43 -13.91 -42.39
N GLY A 80 6.45 -14.78 -42.14
CA GLY A 80 6.52 -16.19 -42.60
C GLY A 80 7.60 -17.02 -41.86
N ALA A 81 7.98 -16.67 -40.64
CA ALA A 81 8.73 -17.57 -39.75
C ALA A 81 7.90 -18.82 -39.43
N GLY A 82 8.57 -19.96 -39.27
CA GLY A 82 7.88 -21.21 -38.93
C GLY A 82 7.41 -21.28 -37.46
N GLY A 83 8.03 -20.49 -36.59
CA GLY A 83 7.68 -20.27 -35.19
C GLY A 83 7.25 -18.82 -34.98
N ASN A 84 7.83 -18.17 -33.97
CA ASN A 84 7.49 -16.81 -33.61
C ASN A 84 8.10 -15.77 -34.56
N GLY A 85 7.42 -14.66 -34.79
CA GLY A 85 8.02 -13.52 -35.49
C GLY A 85 9.24 -13.02 -34.74
N ALA A 86 9.10 -12.71 -33.47
CA ALA A 86 10.21 -12.47 -32.55
C ALA A 86 9.96 -13.19 -31.22
N ASP A 87 11.00 -13.83 -30.72
CA ASP A 87 10.97 -14.62 -29.48
C ASP A 87 12.04 -14.14 -28.50
N PHE A 88 11.62 -13.64 -27.33
CA PHE A 88 12.50 -13.17 -26.27
C PHE A 88 12.30 -14.00 -25.00
N THR A 89 13.31 -14.80 -24.68
CA THR A 89 13.22 -15.77 -23.57
C THR A 89 14.29 -15.51 -22.48
N GLY A 90 14.17 -16.25 -21.40
CA GLY A 90 15.11 -16.21 -20.29
C GLY A 90 15.15 -14.84 -19.59
N SER A 91 16.33 -14.36 -19.24
CA SER A 91 16.52 -13.05 -18.59
C SER A 91 16.72 -11.90 -19.56
N SER A 92 16.10 -11.94 -20.75
CA SER A 92 16.20 -10.88 -21.75
C SER A 92 15.58 -9.58 -21.22
N THR A 93 16.30 -8.46 -21.37
CA THR A 93 15.90 -7.15 -20.82
C THR A 93 16.48 -5.97 -21.60
N GLY A 94 15.88 -4.78 -21.45
CA GLY A 94 16.31 -3.57 -22.15
C GLY A 94 16.07 -3.64 -23.65
N ILE A 95 15.04 -4.38 -24.08
CA ILE A 95 14.67 -4.55 -25.47
C ILE A 95 13.85 -3.32 -25.89
N THR A 96 14.27 -2.64 -26.94
CA THR A 96 13.54 -1.50 -27.50
C THR A 96 13.13 -1.77 -28.93
N GLY A 97 11.89 -1.41 -29.24
CA GLY A 97 11.32 -1.50 -30.59
C GLY A 97 10.77 -0.15 -31.05
N SER A 98 10.81 0.09 -32.36
CA SER A 98 10.10 1.22 -32.99
C SER A 98 9.62 0.79 -34.37
N ASN A 99 8.31 0.88 -34.62
CA ASN A 99 7.66 0.39 -35.83
C ASN A 99 8.03 -1.06 -36.13
N PHE A 100 7.68 -1.95 -35.21
CA PHE A 100 7.88 -3.39 -35.36
C PHE A 100 6.66 -4.04 -36.03
N THR A 101 6.90 -4.86 -37.03
CA THR A 101 5.84 -5.62 -37.73
C THR A 101 6.17 -7.10 -37.75
N ALA A 102 5.20 -7.95 -37.33
CA ALA A 102 5.31 -9.39 -37.44
C ALA A 102 4.04 -9.96 -38.08
N THR A 103 4.18 -10.58 -39.26
CA THR A 103 3.04 -11.02 -40.07
C THR A 103 3.17 -12.43 -40.61
N GLY A 104 2.08 -13.22 -40.48
CA GLY A 104 1.99 -14.55 -41.10
C GLY A 104 3.03 -15.53 -40.59
N ASN A 105 3.41 -15.45 -39.32
CA ASN A 105 4.34 -16.36 -38.67
C ASN A 105 3.59 -17.62 -38.15
N GLY A 106 4.31 -18.71 -37.96
CA GLY A 106 3.75 -20.03 -37.63
C GLY A 106 3.33 -20.19 -36.17
N LEU A 107 3.73 -19.31 -35.29
CA LEU A 107 3.28 -19.16 -33.92
C LEU A 107 2.94 -17.67 -33.66
N ASP A 108 3.43 -17.09 -32.57
CA ASP A 108 3.11 -15.71 -32.19
C ASP A 108 3.79 -14.65 -33.09
N GLY A 109 3.16 -13.51 -33.22
CA GLY A 109 3.81 -12.36 -33.82
C GLY A 109 4.99 -11.90 -32.97
N LEU A 110 4.78 -11.73 -31.68
CA LEU A 110 5.79 -11.35 -30.69
C LEU A 110 5.57 -12.16 -29.41
N HIS A 111 6.51 -13.03 -29.11
CA HIS A 111 6.54 -13.80 -27.87
C HIS A 111 7.58 -13.24 -26.91
N ILE A 112 7.20 -13.01 -25.65
CA ILE A 112 8.08 -12.49 -24.60
C ILE A 112 7.89 -13.33 -23.34
N GLU A 113 8.89 -14.12 -23.02
CA GLU A 113 8.98 -14.88 -21.78
C GLU A 113 10.04 -14.25 -20.86
N GLY A 114 9.65 -13.84 -19.67
CA GLY A 114 10.59 -13.37 -18.65
C GLY A 114 10.36 -11.96 -18.12
N ASP A 115 11.15 -11.62 -17.13
CA ASP A 115 10.92 -10.49 -16.20
C ASP A 115 11.68 -9.20 -16.60
N GLY A 116 12.01 -9.02 -17.86
CA GLY A 116 12.80 -7.89 -18.35
C GLY A 116 12.03 -6.60 -18.59
N THR A 117 12.74 -5.62 -19.18
CA THR A 117 12.15 -4.36 -19.65
C THR A 117 12.05 -4.38 -21.16
N TYR A 118 10.87 -4.12 -21.68
CA TYR A 118 10.57 -4.10 -23.11
C TYR A 118 9.82 -2.81 -23.43
N ASN A 119 10.34 -2.02 -24.37
CA ASN A 119 9.77 -0.72 -24.71
C ASN A 119 9.65 -0.57 -26.24
N PHE A 120 8.43 -0.70 -26.76
CA PHE A 120 8.10 -0.55 -28.17
C PHE A 120 7.45 0.81 -28.40
N THR A 121 8.21 1.72 -29.00
CA THR A 121 7.77 3.06 -29.37
C THR A 121 7.32 3.08 -30.84
N GLY A 122 6.29 3.84 -31.17
CA GLY A 122 5.68 3.78 -32.51
C GLY A 122 4.70 2.62 -32.63
N THR A 123 4.44 2.16 -33.84
CA THR A 123 3.45 1.10 -34.09
C THR A 123 4.07 -0.29 -34.02
N THR A 124 3.48 -1.15 -33.25
CA THR A 124 3.71 -2.60 -33.27
C THR A 124 2.53 -3.25 -34.00
N LEU A 125 2.77 -3.80 -35.19
CA LEU A 125 1.75 -4.50 -35.98
C LEU A 125 2.00 -6.01 -35.95
N LEU A 126 1.02 -6.76 -35.46
CA LEU A 126 1.05 -8.21 -35.28
C LEU A 126 -0.14 -8.81 -36.01
N GLN A 127 0.07 -9.31 -37.23
CA GLN A 127 -1.05 -9.65 -38.10
C GLN A 127 -0.92 -11.03 -38.75
N GLY A 128 -2.01 -11.78 -38.73
CA GLY A 128 -2.13 -13.05 -39.49
C GLY A 128 -1.18 -14.13 -39.00
N ASN A 129 -0.71 -14.09 -37.77
CA ASN A 129 0.11 -15.13 -37.17
C ASN A 129 -0.76 -16.35 -36.80
N LEU A 130 -0.18 -17.56 -36.79
CA LEU A 130 -0.95 -18.78 -36.60
C LEU A 130 -1.22 -19.13 -35.13
N ASP A 131 -0.77 -18.31 -34.21
CA ASP A 131 -1.10 -18.33 -32.77
C ASP A 131 -1.47 -16.93 -32.33
N ASP A 132 -0.92 -16.41 -31.24
CA ASP A 132 -1.23 -15.07 -30.73
C ASP A 132 -0.55 -13.94 -31.51
N GLY A 133 -1.16 -12.77 -31.54
CA GLY A 133 -0.46 -11.56 -31.98
C GLY A 133 0.70 -11.23 -31.05
N LEU A 134 0.39 -11.01 -29.77
CA LEU A 134 1.33 -10.79 -28.67
C LEU A 134 1.10 -11.85 -27.60
N ASP A 135 2.13 -12.59 -27.24
CA ASP A 135 2.16 -13.44 -26.05
C ASP A 135 3.25 -12.98 -25.07
N ILE A 136 2.85 -12.62 -23.87
CA ILE A 136 3.75 -12.20 -22.78
C ILE A 136 3.52 -13.12 -21.57
N SER A 137 4.61 -13.71 -21.09
CA SER A 137 4.64 -14.42 -19.81
C SER A 137 5.76 -13.87 -18.91
N GLY A 138 5.45 -13.48 -17.67
CA GLY A 138 6.45 -13.01 -16.71
C GLY A 138 6.07 -11.74 -15.94
N LYS A 139 7.03 -11.20 -15.16
CA LYS A 139 6.87 -10.05 -14.25
C LYS A 139 7.60 -8.80 -14.72
N GLY A 140 7.89 -8.70 -15.99
CA GLY A 140 8.65 -7.61 -16.57
C GLY A 140 7.89 -6.28 -16.62
N THR A 141 8.53 -5.29 -17.21
CA THR A 141 7.92 -4.02 -17.59
C THR A 141 7.78 -3.98 -19.12
N TYR A 142 6.56 -4.06 -19.59
CA TYR A 142 6.23 -4.16 -21.01
C TYR A 142 5.47 -2.90 -21.43
N THR A 143 6.07 -2.12 -22.33
CA THR A 143 5.50 -0.84 -22.79
C THR A 143 5.37 -0.82 -24.29
N PHE A 144 4.18 -0.53 -24.79
CA PHE A 144 3.87 -0.38 -26.21
C PHE A 144 3.17 0.95 -26.44
N ALA A 145 3.70 1.79 -27.34
CA ALA A 145 3.04 3.05 -27.70
C ALA A 145 1.73 2.78 -28.45
N THR A 146 1.78 2.01 -29.53
CA THR A 146 0.61 1.59 -30.29
C THR A 146 0.75 0.12 -30.66
N ILE A 147 -0.24 -0.70 -30.31
CA ILE A 147 -0.27 -2.12 -30.64
C ILE A 147 -1.49 -2.46 -31.50
N ASN A 148 -1.24 -2.99 -32.69
CA ASN A 148 -2.27 -3.49 -33.59
C ASN A 148 -2.10 -5.00 -33.76
N ALA A 149 -3.02 -5.78 -33.18
CA ALA A 149 -3.06 -7.22 -33.30
C ALA A 149 -4.29 -7.64 -34.13
N GLN A 150 -4.05 -8.14 -35.31
CA GLN A 150 -5.10 -8.30 -36.32
C GLN A 150 -5.02 -9.67 -37.00
N ASP A 151 -6.17 -10.29 -37.21
CA ASP A 151 -6.31 -11.51 -38.02
C ASP A 151 -5.39 -12.68 -37.58
N ASN A 152 -4.97 -12.73 -36.31
CA ASN A 152 -4.21 -13.84 -35.76
C ASN A 152 -5.13 -15.05 -35.52
N THR A 153 -4.57 -16.26 -35.57
CA THR A 153 -5.41 -17.47 -35.55
C THR A 153 -5.94 -17.77 -34.14
N ASP A 154 -5.21 -17.41 -33.09
CA ASP A 154 -5.72 -17.47 -31.72
C ASP A 154 -5.93 -16.03 -31.16
N ARG A 155 -5.26 -15.60 -30.17
CA ARG A 155 -5.57 -14.34 -29.45
C ARG A 155 -4.88 -13.12 -30.11
N GLY A 156 -5.46 -11.96 -29.88
CA GLY A 156 -4.81 -10.70 -30.26
C GLY A 156 -3.66 -10.36 -29.31
N ILE A 157 -3.98 -10.29 -28.01
CA ILE A 157 -3.03 -10.02 -26.93
C ILE A 157 -3.25 -11.03 -25.82
N THR A 158 -2.19 -11.69 -25.43
CA THR A 158 -2.08 -12.54 -24.25
C THR A 158 -1.01 -11.96 -23.31
N VAL A 159 -1.39 -11.68 -22.06
CA VAL A 159 -0.45 -11.30 -21.01
C VAL A 159 -0.72 -12.17 -19.80
N GLN A 160 0.18 -13.10 -19.54
CA GLN A 160 0.09 -14.03 -18.42
C GLN A 160 1.24 -13.78 -17.44
N GLY A 161 0.95 -13.13 -16.32
CA GLY A 161 1.92 -13.01 -15.23
C GLY A 161 1.99 -14.28 -14.39
N THR A 162 3.15 -14.61 -13.86
CA THR A 162 3.31 -15.80 -12.99
C THR A 162 2.98 -15.55 -11.52
N SER A 163 2.69 -14.30 -11.13
CA SER A 163 2.24 -13.83 -9.79
C SER A 163 2.11 -12.31 -9.80
N THR A 164 1.64 -11.73 -8.69
CA THR A 164 1.56 -10.27 -8.51
C THR A 164 2.94 -9.60 -8.70
N GLY A 165 3.12 -8.91 -9.80
CA GLY A 165 4.35 -8.19 -10.14
C GLY A 165 4.47 -8.01 -11.66
N GLY A 166 5.17 -6.96 -12.12
CA GLY A 166 5.25 -6.58 -13.51
C GLY A 166 4.22 -5.54 -13.93
N THR A 167 4.46 -4.92 -15.08
CA THR A 167 3.61 -3.87 -15.64
C THR A 167 3.45 -4.06 -17.13
N PHE A 168 2.20 -4.01 -17.61
CA PHE A 168 1.88 -3.98 -19.04
C PHE A 168 1.22 -2.65 -19.38
N THR A 169 1.84 -1.88 -20.26
CA THR A 169 1.39 -0.52 -20.61
C THR A 169 1.20 -0.39 -22.12
N THR A 170 0.03 0.09 -22.54
CA THR A 170 -0.20 0.54 -23.92
C THR A 170 -0.80 1.94 -23.92
N THR A 171 -0.54 2.73 -24.98
CA THR A 171 -1.10 4.09 -25.11
C THR A 171 -2.04 4.26 -26.30
N GLY A 172 -2.23 3.22 -27.11
CA GLY A 172 -3.16 3.15 -28.24
C GLY A 172 -3.05 1.83 -28.98
N GLY A 173 -3.91 1.64 -29.95
CA GLY A 173 -3.90 0.51 -30.88
C GLY A 173 -5.25 -0.16 -31.07
N THR A 174 -5.32 -1.06 -32.04
CA THR A 174 -6.54 -1.73 -32.45
C THR A 174 -6.35 -3.24 -32.45
N ILE A 175 -7.28 -3.94 -31.82
CA ILE A 175 -7.30 -5.41 -31.78
C ILE A 175 -8.50 -5.88 -32.61
N SER A 176 -8.25 -6.67 -33.66
CA SER A 176 -9.35 -7.04 -34.55
C SER A 176 -9.13 -8.36 -35.31
N GLY A 177 -10.23 -9.07 -35.57
CA GLY A 177 -10.27 -10.21 -36.50
C GLY A 177 -9.51 -11.44 -36.03
N ASN A 178 -9.12 -11.54 -34.74
CA ASN A 178 -8.38 -12.69 -34.24
C ASN A 178 -9.31 -13.90 -34.07
N GLY A 179 -8.77 -15.14 -34.16
CA GLY A 179 -9.58 -16.35 -34.06
C GLY A 179 -9.97 -16.72 -32.63
N GLY A 180 -9.16 -16.36 -31.64
CA GLY A 180 -9.40 -16.59 -30.21
C GLY A 180 -9.91 -15.34 -29.49
N THR A 181 -9.53 -15.18 -28.23
CA THR A 181 -9.84 -13.99 -27.41
C THR A 181 -9.05 -12.78 -27.91
N ALA A 182 -9.72 -11.63 -28.10
CA ALA A 182 -9.00 -10.44 -28.57
C ALA A 182 -7.96 -9.96 -27.55
N VAL A 183 -8.34 -9.87 -26.27
CA VAL A 183 -7.45 -9.45 -25.18
C VAL A 183 -7.63 -10.36 -23.98
N PHE A 184 -6.56 -11.02 -23.57
CA PHE A 184 -6.48 -11.84 -22.36
C PHE A 184 -5.36 -11.34 -21.45
N ILE A 185 -5.69 -10.92 -20.21
CA ILE A 185 -4.71 -10.42 -19.23
C ILE A 185 -4.98 -11.07 -17.88
N ASP A 186 -3.95 -11.74 -17.30
CA ASP A 186 -3.98 -12.44 -16.01
C ASP A 186 -2.57 -12.78 -15.50
N PRO A 187 -2.26 -12.62 -14.22
CA PRO A 187 -2.42 -11.45 -13.38
C PRO A 187 -1.26 -10.46 -13.60
N ILE A 188 -1.53 -9.18 -13.77
CA ILE A 188 -0.48 -8.15 -13.91
C ILE A 188 -1.02 -6.76 -13.52
N THR A 189 -0.13 -5.79 -13.27
CA THR A 189 -0.53 -4.39 -13.24
C THR A 189 -0.60 -3.86 -14.68
N ALA A 190 -1.80 -3.61 -15.18
CA ALA A 190 -2.03 -3.11 -16.53
C ALA A 190 -2.29 -1.60 -16.53
N HIS A 191 -1.70 -0.89 -17.49
CA HIS A 191 -2.04 0.48 -17.85
C HIS A 191 -2.34 0.51 -19.35
N VAL A 192 -3.49 -0.05 -19.69
CA VAL A 192 -3.87 -0.30 -21.09
C VAL A 192 -4.77 0.81 -21.61
N VAL A 193 -4.39 1.38 -22.74
CA VAL A 193 -5.24 2.23 -23.57
C VAL A 193 -5.27 1.64 -24.98
N LEU A 194 -6.45 1.31 -25.47
CA LEU A 194 -6.69 0.86 -26.83
C LEU A 194 -7.65 1.81 -27.54
N ASP A 195 -7.53 1.92 -28.86
CA ASP A 195 -8.42 2.74 -29.69
C ASP A 195 -9.75 2.00 -29.94
N SER A 196 -9.70 0.71 -30.24
CA SER A 196 -10.90 -0.13 -30.45
C SER A 196 -10.59 -1.62 -30.35
N ILE A 197 -11.64 -2.41 -30.09
CA ILE A 197 -11.61 -3.87 -30.14
C ILE A 197 -12.72 -4.34 -31.09
N SER A 198 -12.38 -5.23 -32.03
CA SER A 198 -13.34 -5.87 -32.95
C SER A 198 -13.04 -7.36 -33.06
N GLN A 199 -13.87 -8.18 -32.42
CA GLN A 199 -13.68 -9.64 -32.33
C GLN A 199 -14.89 -10.41 -32.83
N SER A 200 -14.65 -11.46 -33.58
CA SER A 200 -15.70 -12.41 -33.98
C SER A 200 -15.23 -13.83 -33.72
N GLY A 201 -16.02 -14.62 -33.00
CA GLY A 201 -15.62 -15.98 -32.60
C GLY A 201 -14.74 -15.98 -31.35
N GLY A 202 -14.08 -17.10 -31.11
CA GLY A 202 -13.27 -17.36 -29.92
C GLY A 202 -14.10 -17.67 -28.67
N THR A 203 -13.40 -17.82 -27.55
CA THR A 203 -14.10 -18.07 -26.26
C THR A 203 -14.71 -16.81 -25.71
N SER A 204 -13.97 -15.69 -25.75
CA SER A 204 -14.37 -14.37 -25.26
C SER A 204 -13.71 -13.28 -26.11
N GLY A 205 -14.26 -12.09 -26.11
CA GLY A 205 -13.59 -10.93 -26.72
C GLY A 205 -12.55 -10.31 -25.79
N VAL A 206 -12.90 -10.09 -24.51
CA VAL A 206 -12.01 -9.53 -23.50
C VAL A 206 -12.10 -10.36 -22.22
N VAL A 207 -10.93 -10.74 -21.69
CA VAL A 207 -10.77 -11.40 -20.39
C VAL A 207 -9.76 -10.64 -19.56
N LEU A 208 -10.18 -10.16 -18.40
CA LEU A 208 -9.33 -9.50 -17.41
C LEU A 208 -9.47 -10.27 -16.09
N GLU A 209 -8.41 -10.93 -15.66
CA GLU A 209 -8.39 -11.74 -14.45
C GLU A 209 -7.26 -11.29 -13.53
N ASN A 210 -7.56 -11.00 -12.26
CA ASN A 210 -6.58 -10.53 -11.28
C ASN A 210 -5.76 -9.29 -11.75
N VAL A 211 -6.35 -8.41 -12.56
CA VAL A 211 -5.68 -7.26 -13.16
C VAL A 211 -5.77 -6.05 -12.24
N ALA A 212 -4.62 -5.44 -11.92
CA ALA A 212 -4.54 -4.15 -11.23
C ALA A 212 -4.26 -3.00 -12.21
N GLY A 213 -4.42 -1.73 -11.76
CA GLY A 213 -4.10 -0.55 -12.56
C GLY A 213 -5.28 -0.01 -13.35
N SER A 214 -5.20 0.03 -14.69
CA SER A 214 -6.27 0.56 -15.56
C SER A 214 -6.35 -0.14 -16.91
N PHE A 215 -7.57 -0.31 -17.39
CA PHE A 215 -7.85 -0.80 -18.75
C PHE A 215 -8.86 0.12 -19.44
N THR A 216 -8.49 0.71 -20.56
CA THR A 216 -9.32 1.69 -21.29
C THR A 216 -9.40 1.34 -22.76
N VAL A 217 -10.61 1.29 -23.31
CA VAL A 217 -10.87 1.28 -24.75
C VAL A 217 -11.61 2.57 -25.09
N ASN A 218 -10.97 3.47 -25.82
CA ASN A 218 -11.50 4.80 -26.10
C ASN A 218 -12.66 4.79 -27.13
N GLY A 219 -12.56 3.93 -28.13
CA GLY A 219 -13.59 3.77 -29.18
C GLY A 219 -14.50 2.60 -28.95
N ALA A 220 -15.04 2.04 -30.03
CA ALA A 220 -15.99 0.95 -29.96
C ALA A 220 -15.32 -0.39 -29.59
N THR A 221 -16.03 -1.17 -28.79
CA THR A 221 -15.76 -2.58 -28.53
C THR A 221 -16.87 -3.41 -29.20
N THR A 222 -16.55 -4.11 -30.29
CA THR A 222 -17.49 -4.95 -31.01
C THR A 222 -17.08 -6.42 -30.88
N ILE A 223 -17.95 -7.24 -30.34
CA ILE A 223 -17.70 -8.67 -30.11
C ILE A 223 -18.88 -9.47 -30.63
N SER A 224 -18.61 -10.52 -31.38
CA SER A 224 -19.67 -11.40 -31.89
C SER A 224 -19.30 -12.87 -31.81
N ASP A 225 -20.35 -13.71 -31.74
CA ASP A 225 -20.29 -15.17 -31.95
C ASP A 225 -19.28 -15.88 -31.01
N THR A 226 -19.12 -15.41 -29.77
CA THR A 226 -18.23 -16.07 -28.79
C THR A 226 -18.85 -17.36 -28.28
N THR A 227 -18.01 -18.31 -27.80
CA THR A 227 -18.50 -19.56 -27.20
C THR A 227 -18.69 -19.46 -25.68
N GLY A 228 -18.15 -18.45 -25.04
CA GLY A 228 -18.28 -18.09 -23.62
C GLY A 228 -18.78 -16.65 -23.44
N PRO A 229 -18.54 -16.03 -22.27
CA PRO A 229 -18.87 -14.62 -22.04
C PRO A 229 -18.12 -13.73 -23.03
N ALA A 230 -18.82 -12.72 -23.61
CA ALA A 230 -18.15 -11.82 -24.55
C ALA A 230 -17.09 -10.96 -23.84
N ILE A 231 -17.42 -10.44 -22.64
CA ILE A 231 -16.48 -9.72 -21.76
C ILE A 231 -16.53 -10.41 -20.39
N ALA A 232 -15.41 -10.91 -19.92
CA ALA A 232 -15.26 -11.52 -18.61
C ALA A 232 -14.24 -10.73 -17.78
N ILE A 233 -14.64 -10.28 -16.60
CA ILE A 233 -13.80 -9.56 -15.67
C ILE A 233 -13.91 -10.24 -14.32
N SER A 234 -12.77 -10.75 -13.81
CA SER A 234 -12.75 -11.46 -12.52
C SER A 234 -11.60 -10.99 -11.63
N ASP A 235 -11.87 -10.90 -10.33
CA ASP A 235 -10.91 -10.58 -9.27
C ASP A 235 -9.99 -9.37 -9.56
N SER A 236 -10.48 -8.44 -10.39
CA SER A 236 -9.68 -7.34 -10.94
C SER A 236 -9.98 -6.01 -10.24
N PRO A 237 -9.01 -5.43 -9.51
CA PRO A 237 -9.13 -4.10 -8.93
C PRO A 237 -8.81 -2.96 -9.91
N ALA A 238 -8.54 -3.23 -11.19
CA ALA A 238 -8.24 -2.22 -12.19
C ALA A 238 -9.42 -1.27 -12.44
N ALA A 239 -9.13 0.02 -12.63
CA ALA A 239 -10.12 0.97 -13.16
C ALA A 239 -10.38 0.67 -14.64
N ILE A 240 -11.62 0.33 -14.99
CA ILE A 240 -11.97 -0.14 -16.33
C ILE A 240 -12.86 0.86 -17.04
N ARG A 241 -12.53 1.17 -18.28
CA ARG A 241 -13.31 2.07 -19.12
C ARG A 241 -13.44 1.51 -20.53
N PHE A 242 -14.68 1.44 -21.00
CA PHE A 242 -14.98 1.20 -22.42
C PHE A 242 -15.71 2.39 -23.01
N GLY A 243 -15.50 2.67 -24.29
CA GLY A 243 -16.40 3.47 -25.09
C GLY A 243 -17.73 2.73 -25.28
N ASP A 244 -18.31 2.79 -26.48
CA ASP A 244 -19.53 2.02 -26.78
C ASP A 244 -19.20 0.53 -26.94
N ILE A 245 -20.08 -0.33 -26.41
CA ILE A 245 -19.95 -1.79 -26.49
C ILE A 245 -21.10 -2.34 -27.35
N SER A 246 -20.75 -3.16 -28.33
CA SER A 246 -21.68 -3.93 -29.16
C SER A 246 -21.34 -5.42 -29.10
N ILE A 247 -22.23 -6.22 -28.56
CA ILE A 247 -22.11 -7.67 -28.43
C ILE A 247 -23.21 -8.35 -29.23
N THR A 248 -22.85 -9.34 -30.04
CA THR A 248 -23.81 -10.11 -30.83
C THR A 248 -23.58 -11.61 -30.64
N ASN A 249 -24.65 -12.35 -30.35
CA ASN A 249 -24.63 -13.80 -30.16
C ASN A 249 -23.54 -14.26 -29.15
N PRO A 250 -23.48 -13.78 -27.91
CA PRO A 250 -22.57 -14.34 -26.92
C PRO A 250 -22.99 -15.78 -26.59
N GLY A 251 -22.00 -16.69 -26.45
CA GLY A 251 -22.26 -18.10 -26.13
C GLY A 251 -22.64 -18.36 -24.68
N ALA A 252 -22.36 -17.40 -23.80
CA ALA A 252 -22.79 -17.37 -22.41
C ALA A 252 -23.25 -15.94 -22.07
N ASP A 253 -22.62 -15.26 -21.08
CA ASP A 253 -23.01 -13.92 -20.71
C ASP A 253 -22.51 -12.86 -21.72
N GLY A 254 -23.23 -11.77 -21.83
CA GLY A 254 -22.73 -10.63 -22.60
C GLY A 254 -21.54 -10.01 -21.87
N ILE A 255 -21.74 -9.62 -20.61
CA ILE A 255 -20.70 -9.08 -19.72
C ILE A 255 -20.82 -9.78 -18.36
N SER A 256 -19.74 -10.38 -17.89
CA SER A 256 -19.69 -11.08 -16.60
C SER A 256 -18.68 -10.42 -15.66
N PHE A 257 -19.13 -10.16 -14.44
CA PHE A 257 -18.31 -9.63 -13.35
C PHE A 257 -18.26 -10.64 -12.20
N ALA A 258 -17.06 -11.09 -11.83
CA ALA A 258 -16.86 -12.01 -10.72
C ALA A 258 -15.77 -11.45 -9.78
N GLY A 259 -16.06 -11.24 -8.51
CA GLY A 259 -15.07 -10.75 -7.54
C GLY A 259 -14.51 -9.35 -7.83
N VAL A 260 -15.10 -8.58 -8.74
CA VAL A 260 -14.59 -7.25 -9.15
C VAL A 260 -14.87 -6.22 -8.05
N ASN A 261 -13.83 -5.47 -7.68
CA ASN A 261 -13.93 -4.40 -6.70
C ASN A 261 -13.31 -3.11 -7.27
N ALA A 262 -13.83 -2.64 -8.40
CA ALA A 262 -13.29 -1.50 -9.14
C ALA A 262 -14.40 -0.68 -9.78
N ALA A 263 -14.06 0.53 -10.24
CA ALA A 263 -14.94 1.34 -11.07
C ALA A 263 -14.90 0.85 -12.53
N VAL A 264 -16.07 0.54 -13.08
CA VAL A 264 -16.27 0.22 -14.51
C VAL A 264 -17.16 1.27 -15.14
N VAL A 265 -16.67 1.98 -16.14
CA VAL A 265 -17.40 3.03 -16.84
C VAL A 265 -17.51 2.69 -18.32
N THR A 266 -18.71 2.71 -18.88
CA THR A 266 -18.95 2.42 -20.30
C THR A 266 -19.78 3.49 -20.99
N GLY A 267 -19.69 3.59 -22.31
CA GLY A 267 -20.64 4.31 -23.13
C GLY A 267 -21.96 3.54 -23.25
N ASN A 268 -22.52 3.49 -24.46
CA ASN A 268 -23.73 2.72 -24.74
C ASN A 268 -23.38 1.23 -24.88
N ILE A 269 -24.19 0.38 -24.28
CA ILE A 269 -24.08 -1.07 -24.39
C ILE A 269 -25.25 -1.60 -25.20
N VAL A 270 -24.94 -2.39 -26.24
CA VAL A 270 -25.93 -3.12 -27.02
C VAL A 270 -25.53 -4.60 -27.03
N ILE A 271 -26.40 -5.45 -26.50
CA ILE A 271 -26.25 -6.90 -26.52
C ILE A 271 -27.40 -7.50 -27.33
N SER A 272 -27.11 -8.24 -28.37
CA SER A 272 -28.12 -8.85 -29.24
C SER A 272 -27.87 -10.33 -29.46
N GLY A 273 -28.93 -11.10 -29.68
CA GLY A 273 -28.84 -12.53 -29.89
C GLY A 273 -28.45 -13.32 -28.66
N LEU A 274 -28.69 -12.78 -27.44
CA LEU A 274 -28.41 -13.46 -26.18
C LEU A 274 -29.16 -14.79 -26.12
N GLY A 275 -28.43 -15.90 -26.06
CA GLY A 275 -28.96 -17.25 -25.89
C GLY A 275 -29.26 -17.57 -24.42
N VAL A 276 -28.85 -18.74 -23.97
CA VAL A 276 -28.85 -19.10 -22.54
C VAL A 276 -27.65 -18.39 -21.90
N GLY A 277 -27.89 -17.49 -20.98
CA GLY A 277 -26.87 -16.68 -20.28
C GLY A 277 -27.47 -15.36 -19.80
N THR A 278 -26.61 -14.54 -19.24
CA THR A 278 -26.99 -13.23 -18.68
C THR A 278 -26.46 -12.10 -19.56
N GLY A 279 -27.28 -11.12 -19.88
CA GLY A 279 -26.82 -9.94 -20.64
C GLY A 279 -25.71 -9.23 -19.88
N VAL A 280 -25.98 -8.82 -18.62
CA VAL A 280 -24.96 -8.32 -17.70
C VAL A 280 -25.11 -9.04 -16.35
N ASP A 281 -24.11 -9.80 -15.98
CA ASP A 281 -24.04 -10.54 -14.72
C ASP A 281 -23.18 -9.79 -13.70
N PHE A 282 -23.82 -9.35 -12.63
CA PHE A 282 -23.18 -8.72 -11.47
C PHE A 282 -23.05 -9.66 -10.28
N SER A 283 -23.41 -10.92 -10.44
CA SER A 283 -23.37 -11.88 -9.33
C SER A 283 -21.95 -12.03 -8.77
N GLY A 284 -21.79 -11.88 -7.46
CA GLY A 284 -20.48 -12.00 -6.79
C GLY A 284 -19.54 -10.81 -6.94
N SER A 285 -20.02 -9.63 -7.34
CA SER A 285 -19.16 -8.47 -7.63
C SER A 285 -19.52 -7.24 -6.77
N LYS A 286 -18.50 -6.45 -6.38
CA LYS A 286 -18.63 -5.14 -5.67
C LYS A 286 -18.40 -3.95 -6.59
N THR A 287 -18.53 -4.12 -7.89
CA THR A 287 -18.16 -3.09 -8.86
C THR A 287 -19.03 -1.84 -8.78
N ASN A 288 -18.39 -0.67 -8.88
CA ASN A 288 -19.07 0.59 -9.18
C ASN A 288 -19.20 0.70 -10.69
N PHE A 289 -20.36 0.29 -11.22
CA PHE A 289 -20.62 0.24 -12.65
C PHE A 289 -21.43 1.45 -13.13
N THR A 290 -20.97 2.11 -14.18
CA THR A 290 -21.73 3.19 -14.81
C THR A 290 -21.75 2.99 -16.32
N ALA A 291 -22.96 2.89 -16.88
CA ALA A 291 -23.17 2.86 -18.33
C ALA A 291 -24.05 4.04 -18.76
N GLN A 292 -23.86 4.54 -19.98
CA GLN A 292 -24.73 5.57 -20.55
C GLN A 292 -26.11 4.99 -20.87
N SER A 293 -26.16 3.87 -21.59
CA SER A 293 -27.40 3.12 -21.84
C SER A 293 -27.13 1.63 -21.94
N LEU A 294 -28.15 0.80 -21.72
CA LEU A 294 -28.06 -0.65 -21.80
C LEU A 294 -29.24 -1.22 -22.59
N ASN A 295 -28.96 -1.76 -23.79
CA ASN A 295 -29.95 -2.41 -24.63
C ASN A 295 -29.59 -3.90 -24.76
N ILE A 296 -30.50 -4.78 -24.35
CA ILE A 296 -30.32 -6.22 -24.40
C ILE A 296 -31.48 -6.82 -25.18
N THR A 297 -31.17 -7.60 -26.20
CA THR A 297 -32.15 -8.38 -26.98
C THR A 297 -31.75 -9.85 -27.01
N GLY A 298 -32.50 -10.68 -26.35
CA GLY A 298 -32.31 -12.12 -26.35
C GLY A 298 -32.96 -12.80 -27.55
N THR A 299 -32.76 -14.11 -27.61
CA THR A 299 -33.42 -15.03 -28.58
C THR A 299 -34.73 -15.59 -28.04
N GLY A 300 -35.08 -15.31 -26.79
CA GLY A 300 -36.20 -15.94 -26.08
C GLY A 300 -35.84 -17.30 -25.47
N ALA A 301 -34.58 -17.62 -25.36
CA ALA A 301 -34.13 -18.87 -24.76
C ALA A 301 -34.53 -18.97 -23.28
N ALA A 302 -35.06 -20.10 -22.86
CA ALA A 302 -35.39 -20.37 -21.46
C ALA A 302 -34.13 -20.29 -20.59
N GLY A 303 -34.22 -19.60 -19.47
CA GLY A 303 -33.12 -19.33 -18.54
C GLY A 303 -32.23 -18.14 -18.92
N SER A 304 -32.53 -17.44 -20.04
CA SER A 304 -31.82 -16.19 -20.35
C SER A 304 -32.24 -15.06 -19.44
N ILE A 305 -31.26 -14.25 -18.98
CA ILE A 305 -31.51 -13.14 -18.06
C ILE A 305 -30.96 -11.84 -18.66
N GLY A 306 -31.72 -10.76 -18.59
CA GLY A 306 -31.24 -9.48 -19.04
C GLY A 306 -30.16 -8.94 -18.11
N ILE A 307 -30.49 -8.70 -16.85
CA ILE A 307 -29.56 -8.25 -15.80
C ILE A 307 -29.73 -9.16 -14.59
N ASP A 308 -28.62 -9.72 -14.11
CA ASP A 308 -28.58 -10.48 -12.87
C ASP A 308 -27.92 -9.68 -11.74
N LEU A 309 -28.70 -9.40 -10.71
CA LEU A 309 -28.31 -8.70 -9.50
C LEU A 309 -28.37 -9.64 -8.27
N THR A 310 -28.54 -10.94 -8.48
CA THR A 310 -28.56 -11.91 -7.39
C THR A 310 -27.18 -12.03 -6.80
N SER A 311 -27.04 -11.76 -5.51
CA SER A 311 -25.79 -11.87 -4.82
C SER A 311 -24.64 -10.99 -5.39
N PRO A 312 -24.83 -9.70 -5.63
CA PRO A 312 -23.70 -8.82 -5.63
C PRO A 312 -23.04 -9.01 -4.28
N SER A 313 -21.77 -9.26 -4.27
CA SER A 313 -21.06 -9.57 -3.04
C SER A 313 -21.24 -8.42 -2.07
N VAL A 314 -21.41 -8.79 -0.85
CA VAL A 314 -21.50 -8.01 0.35
C VAL A 314 -20.64 -6.73 0.29
N GLY A 315 -21.27 -5.56 0.28
CA GLY A 315 -20.58 -4.29 0.40
C GLY A 315 -20.76 -3.31 -0.76
N GLY A 316 -22.00 -2.95 -1.08
CA GLY A 316 -22.29 -1.70 -1.75
C GLY A 316 -21.81 -1.54 -3.19
N ALA A 317 -22.11 -2.48 -4.09
CA ALA A 317 -22.00 -2.21 -5.53
C ALA A 317 -22.91 -1.03 -5.90
N VAL A 318 -22.39 -0.03 -6.61
CA VAL A 318 -23.19 1.08 -7.16
C VAL A 318 -23.31 0.90 -8.66
N ILE A 319 -24.50 0.55 -9.14
CA ILE A 319 -24.75 0.26 -10.55
C ILE A 319 -25.69 1.31 -11.12
N THR A 320 -25.24 2.08 -12.08
CA THR A 320 -26.00 3.19 -12.67
C THR A 320 -26.07 3.07 -14.19
N ILE A 321 -27.26 2.91 -14.73
CA ILE A 321 -27.56 3.02 -16.17
C ILE A 321 -28.23 4.38 -16.40
N THR A 322 -27.47 5.38 -16.83
CA THR A 322 -27.85 6.80 -16.78
C THR A 322 -29.06 7.14 -17.66
N ALA A 323 -29.10 6.63 -18.88
CA ALA A 323 -30.21 6.88 -19.83
C ALA A 323 -31.18 5.70 -19.90
N GLY A 324 -30.99 4.65 -19.09
CA GLY A 324 -31.78 3.43 -19.14
C GLY A 324 -31.57 2.62 -20.40
N GLY A 325 -32.61 2.05 -20.99
CA GLY A 325 -32.51 1.25 -22.19
C GLY A 325 -33.68 0.30 -22.41
N VAL A 326 -33.47 -0.69 -23.28
CA VAL A 326 -34.46 -1.71 -23.63
C VAL A 326 -33.89 -3.10 -23.32
N ILE A 327 -34.61 -3.87 -22.52
CA ILE A 327 -34.35 -5.30 -22.31
C ILE A 327 -35.55 -6.08 -22.88
N ALA A 328 -35.30 -6.94 -23.85
CA ALA A 328 -36.38 -7.63 -24.57
C ALA A 328 -35.97 -9.03 -25.03
N ASN A 329 -36.97 -9.89 -25.25
CA ASN A 329 -36.80 -11.27 -25.72
C ASN A 329 -35.83 -12.11 -24.87
N VAL A 330 -35.82 -11.91 -23.56
CA VAL A 330 -35.15 -12.74 -22.57
C VAL A 330 -36.21 -13.47 -21.75
N ASP A 331 -35.81 -14.57 -21.07
CA ASP A 331 -36.70 -15.28 -20.17
C ASP A 331 -37.03 -14.44 -18.94
N THR A 332 -36.01 -13.88 -18.31
CA THR A 332 -36.14 -12.94 -17.18
C THR A 332 -35.48 -11.60 -17.53
N GLY A 333 -36.21 -10.51 -17.40
CA GLY A 333 -35.71 -9.16 -17.68
C GLY A 333 -34.63 -8.74 -16.69
N VAL A 334 -35.00 -8.63 -15.41
CA VAL A 334 -34.08 -8.36 -14.29
C VAL A 334 -34.35 -9.36 -13.17
N ARG A 335 -33.29 -9.96 -12.65
CA ARG A 335 -33.35 -10.89 -11.53
C ARG A 335 -32.68 -10.26 -10.28
N LEU A 336 -33.44 -10.13 -9.19
CA LEU A 336 -32.99 -9.60 -7.91
C LEU A 336 -32.78 -10.68 -6.86
N GLY A 337 -33.47 -11.80 -6.96
CA GLY A 337 -33.40 -12.90 -6.01
C GLY A 337 -33.49 -14.27 -6.69
N ILE A 338 -33.32 -15.34 -5.93
CA ILE A 338 -33.44 -16.73 -6.40
C ILE A 338 -34.58 -17.39 -5.65
N ALA A 339 -35.62 -17.81 -6.38
CA ALA A 339 -36.77 -18.50 -5.83
C ALA A 339 -36.37 -19.71 -4.96
N GLY A 340 -36.92 -19.81 -3.75
CA GLY A 340 -36.62 -20.88 -2.81
C GLY A 340 -35.26 -20.78 -2.10
N THR A 341 -34.55 -19.68 -2.27
CA THR A 341 -33.32 -19.36 -1.55
C THR A 341 -33.51 -18.03 -0.81
N PRO A 342 -34.22 -18.00 0.32
CA PRO A 342 -34.42 -16.78 1.08
C PRO A 342 -33.09 -16.22 1.56
N GLY A 343 -32.86 -14.92 1.34
CA GLY A 343 -31.64 -14.26 1.78
C GLY A 343 -30.48 -14.25 0.76
N ALA A 344 -30.72 -14.53 -0.52
CA ALA A 344 -29.81 -14.14 -1.59
C ALA A 344 -29.82 -12.61 -1.66
N THR A 345 -28.96 -11.99 -0.84
CA THR A 345 -28.96 -10.54 -0.61
C THR A 345 -28.20 -9.83 -1.71
N ALA A 346 -28.93 -9.17 -2.59
CA ALA A 346 -28.37 -8.15 -3.44
C ALA A 346 -28.20 -6.85 -2.63
N ASN A 347 -26.97 -6.53 -2.19
CA ASN A 347 -26.64 -5.29 -1.48
C ASN A 347 -26.13 -4.23 -2.46
N ALA A 348 -26.91 -3.90 -3.50
CA ALA A 348 -26.49 -2.93 -4.51
C ALA A 348 -27.34 -1.65 -4.47
N GLU A 349 -26.71 -0.52 -4.73
CA GLU A 349 -27.40 0.69 -5.17
C GLU A 349 -27.58 0.62 -6.69
N PHE A 350 -28.75 0.24 -7.16
CA PHE A 350 -29.04 0.08 -8.58
C PHE A 350 -29.94 1.20 -9.10
N THR A 351 -29.53 1.86 -10.17
CA THR A 351 -30.35 2.88 -10.84
C THR A 351 -30.42 2.58 -12.34
N PHE A 352 -31.64 2.39 -12.84
CA PHE A 352 -31.95 2.25 -14.26
C PHE A 352 -32.75 3.51 -14.69
N GLY A 353 -32.03 4.53 -15.16
CA GLY A 353 -32.59 5.84 -15.48
C GLY A 353 -33.14 5.95 -16.90
N GLY A 354 -33.73 7.10 -17.25
CA GLY A 354 -34.14 7.46 -18.61
C GLY A 354 -35.62 7.34 -18.90
N GLY A 355 -36.16 8.31 -19.64
CA GLY A 355 -37.61 8.52 -19.84
C GLY A 355 -38.34 7.59 -20.82
N SER A 356 -37.67 6.66 -21.50
CA SER A 356 -38.27 5.73 -22.47
C SER A 356 -37.72 4.30 -22.32
N SER A 357 -37.38 3.93 -21.11
CA SER A 357 -36.85 2.60 -20.83
C SER A 357 -37.96 1.55 -20.74
N SER A 358 -37.66 0.34 -21.23
CA SER A 358 -38.57 -0.82 -21.13
C SER A 358 -37.82 -2.10 -20.80
N ILE A 359 -38.41 -2.92 -19.95
CA ILE A 359 -37.93 -4.23 -19.57
C ILE A 359 -39.04 -5.23 -19.82
N SER A 360 -38.75 -6.24 -20.65
CA SER A 360 -39.68 -7.34 -20.90
C SER A 360 -38.98 -8.68 -20.67
N GLY A 361 -39.69 -9.63 -20.08
CA GLY A 361 -39.26 -11.01 -19.91
C GLY A 361 -40.44 -11.93 -20.22
N ILE A 362 -40.12 -13.11 -20.79
CA ILE A 362 -41.11 -14.13 -21.16
C ILE A 362 -41.72 -14.73 -19.89
N THR A 363 -40.87 -15.20 -18.98
CA THR A 363 -41.29 -15.73 -17.67
C THR A 363 -41.45 -14.61 -16.63
N ALA A 364 -40.57 -13.62 -16.61
CA ALA A 364 -40.65 -12.48 -15.71
C ALA A 364 -39.97 -11.24 -16.31
N SER A 365 -40.64 -10.10 -16.24
CA SER A 365 -40.00 -8.81 -16.52
C SER A 365 -39.09 -8.39 -15.33
N LEU A 366 -39.52 -8.73 -14.10
CA LEU A 366 -38.79 -8.55 -12.86
C LEU A 366 -39.00 -9.81 -11.99
N ASP A 367 -37.94 -10.45 -11.54
CA ASP A 367 -38.00 -11.56 -10.60
C ASP A 367 -37.34 -11.17 -9.27
N ALA A 368 -38.16 -10.93 -8.28
CA ALA A 368 -37.77 -10.57 -6.93
C ALA A 368 -38.05 -11.68 -5.90
N ARG A 369 -38.33 -12.91 -6.35
CA ARG A 369 -38.51 -14.05 -5.45
C ARG A 369 -37.19 -14.40 -4.74
N GLY A 370 -37.22 -14.67 -3.44
CA GLY A 370 -36.04 -14.89 -2.62
C GLY A 370 -35.25 -13.60 -2.33
N PHE A 371 -35.69 -12.43 -2.82
CA PHE A 371 -35.02 -11.17 -2.56
C PHE A 371 -35.32 -10.67 -1.14
N ASN A 372 -34.28 -10.27 -0.43
CA ASN A 372 -34.40 -9.73 0.94
C ASN A 372 -34.56 -8.22 0.94
N GLU A 373 -35.56 -7.68 1.65
CA GLU A 373 -35.86 -6.25 1.75
C GLU A 373 -34.77 -5.41 2.42
N GLY A 374 -33.85 -6.03 3.14
CA GLY A 374 -32.80 -5.34 3.88
C GLY A 374 -31.63 -4.87 3.04
N SER A 375 -31.53 -5.27 1.79
CA SER A 375 -30.29 -5.15 1.04
C SER A 375 -30.40 -4.26 -0.18
N GLY A 376 -29.78 -3.09 -0.13
CA GLY A 376 -29.63 -2.18 -1.27
C GLY A 376 -30.90 -1.42 -1.64
N HIS A 377 -30.77 -0.59 -2.66
CA HIS A 377 -31.85 0.22 -3.20
C HIS A 377 -31.88 0.11 -4.74
N TYR A 378 -33.02 -0.24 -5.31
CA TYR A 378 -33.16 -0.56 -6.73
C TYR A 378 -34.18 0.41 -7.37
N ALA A 379 -33.71 1.39 -8.11
CA ALA A 379 -34.51 2.44 -8.72
C ALA A 379 -34.69 2.25 -10.24
N PHE A 380 -35.85 1.98 -10.68
CA PHE A 380 -36.20 1.83 -12.10
C PHE A 380 -36.90 3.09 -12.71
N GLY A 381 -37.10 4.14 -11.94
CA GLY A 381 -37.71 5.40 -12.43
C GLY A 381 -39.04 5.20 -13.15
N THR A 382 -39.11 5.60 -14.43
CA THR A 382 -40.31 5.48 -15.29
C THR A 382 -40.27 4.28 -16.23
N THR A 383 -39.32 3.32 -16.02
CA THR A 383 -39.16 2.12 -16.85
C THR A 383 -40.48 1.36 -16.97
N GLN A 384 -40.85 0.97 -18.21
CA GLN A 384 -42.03 0.14 -18.48
C GLN A 384 -41.70 -1.31 -18.33
N PHE A 385 -42.41 -2.04 -17.50
CA PHE A 385 -42.30 -3.49 -17.37
C PHE A 385 -43.38 -4.18 -18.21
N THR A 386 -42.99 -5.12 -19.06
CA THR A 386 -43.92 -5.94 -19.87
C THR A 386 -43.69 -7.42 -19.57
N GLY A 387 -44.71 -8.05 -19.02
CA GLY A 387 -44.66 -9.43 -18.52
C GLY A 387 -44.81 -9.49 -16.99
N PRO A 388 -44.87 -10.70 -16.42
CA PRO A 388 -45.03 -10.88 -14.97
C PRO A 388 -43.92 -10.22 -14.15
N GLN A 389 -44.29 -9.68 -13.01
CA GLN A 389 -43.35 -9.33 -11.93
C GLN A 389 -43.55 -10.38 -10.83
N LEU A 390 -42.51 -11.13 -10.52
CA LEU A 390 -42.58 -12.26 -9.59
C LEU A 390 -42.02 -11.86 -8.22
N TYR A 391 -42.70 -12.28 -7.17
CA TYR A 391 -42.36 -12.00 -5.78
C TYR A 391 -42.86 -13.11 -4.86
N ASP A 392 -42.32 -13.18 -3.64
CA ASP A 392 -42.75 -14.14 -2.61
C ASP A 392 -43.80 -13.47 -1.68
N LEU A 393 -44.82 -14.24 -1.27
CA LEU A 393 -45.71 -13.84 -0.18
C LEU A 393 -44.97 -13.99 1.14
N ARG A 394 -45.08 -12.99 2.05
CA ARG A 394 -44.33 -12.97 3.31
C ARG A 394 -45.23 -13.15 4.53
N ASN A 395 -44.69 -13.79 5.57
CA ASN A 395 -45.40 -14.00 6.84
C ASN A 395 -45.04 -12.89 7.83
N TYR A 396 -45.88 -11.84 7.88
CA TYR A 396 -45.67 -10.71 8.81
C TYR A 396 -46.34 -10.96 10.16
N ILE A 397 -45.65 -10.54 11.23
CA ILE A 397 -46.14 -10.49 12.59
C ILE A 397 -45.85 -9.09 13.14
N PHE A 398 -46.88 -8.27 13.32
CA PHE A 398 -46.73 -6.91 13.83
C PHE A 398 -46.79 -6.89 15.36
N VAL A 399 -45.74 -6.31 15.99
CA VAL A 399 -45.51 -6.36 17.45
C VAL A 399 -45.41 -4.95 18.02
N ALA A 400 -46.01 -4.69 19.18
CA ALA A 400 -45.81 -3.43 19.88
C ALA A 400 -45.83 -3.58 21.40
N ALA A 401 -45.31 -2.56 22.08
CA ALA A 401 -45.34 -2.48 23.54
C ALA A 401 -46.74 -2.65 24.14
N GLY A 402 -46.90 -3.58 25.06
CA GLY A 402 -48.16 -3.83 25.78
C GLY A 402 -49.33 -4.32 24.91
N ALA A 403 -49.07 -4.75 23.70
CA ALA A 403 -50.09 -5.30 22.80
C ALA A 403 -50.48 -6.74 23.21
N SER A 404 -51.66 -7.21 22.77
CA SER A 404 -52.18 -8.54 23.04
C SER A 404 -53.06 -9.12 21.92
N GLY A 405 -52.97 -8.55 20.72
CA GLY A 405 -53.67 -9.04 19.53
C GLY A 405 -52.91 -10.19 18.83
N GLY A 406 -53.38 -10.53 17.61
CA GLY A 406 -52.86 -11.63 16.82
C GLY A 406 -51.62 -11.32 15.98
N GLY A 407 -51.19 -10.06 15.89
CA GLY A 407 -50.05 -9.65 15.08
C GLY A 407 -50.31 -9.61 13.58
N THR A 408 -51.55 -9.68 13.13
CA THR A 408 -51.89 -9.81 11.70
C THR A 408 -51.85 -8.50 10.91
N SER A 409 -51.83 -7.36 11.61
CA SER A 409 -51.75 -6.03 10.99
C SER A 409 -51.24 -4.97 11.96
N ILE A 410 -50.95 -3.76 11.48
CA ILE A 410 -50.54 -2.61 12.31
C ILE A 410 -51.64 -2.12 13.27
N THR A 411 -52.86 -2.63 13.15
CA THR A 411 -54.02 -2.35 14.03
C THR A 411 -54.36 -3.56 14.93
N ASP A 412 -53.79 -4.74 14.66
CA ASP A 412 -53.94 -5.95 15.45
C ASP A 412 -52.58 -6.42 15.94
N LEU A 413 -51.97 -5.68 16.84
CA LEU A 413 -50.59 -5.86 17.26
C LEU A 413 -50.48 -6.99 18.31
N ALA A 414 -49.47 -7.84 18.16
CA ALA A 414 -49.11 -8.89 19.11
C ALA A 414 -48.16 -8.40 20.22
N SER A 415 -48.06 -9.18 21.30
CA SER A 415 -47.00 -8.99 22.28
C SER A 415 -45.67 -9.51 21.76
N ILE A 416 -44.57 -9.07 22.38
CA ILE A 416 -43.21 -9.59 22.07
C ILE A 416 -43.09 -11.07 22.46
N ASP A 417 -43.67 -11.50 23.58
CA ASP A 417 -43.67 -12.89 24.00
C ASP A 417 -44.39 -13.83 23.01
N TYR A 418 -45.46 -13.32 22.35
CA TYR A 418 -46.06 -14.07 21.26
C TYR A 418 -45.13 -14.22 20.05
N ALA A 419 -44.48 -13.15 19.67
CA ALA A 419 -43.52 -13.18 18.52
C ALA A 419 -42.31 -14.11 18.85
N ASP A 420 -41.82 -14.11 20.07
CA ASP A 420 -40.73 -15.00 20.52
C ASP A 420 -41.13 -16.50 20.43
N SER A 421 -42.42 -16.81 20.55
CA SER A 421 -42.94 -18.16 20.40
C SER A 421 -43.00 -18.68 18.96
N ILE A 422 -42.78 -17.82 17.96
CA ILE A 422 -42.88 -18.16 16.52
C ILE A 422 -41.57 -18.81 16.09
N THR A 423 -41.66 -19.99 15.48
CA THR A 423 -40.51 -20.76 15.00
C THR A 423 -40.44 -20.88 13.47
N ALA A 424 -41.39 -20.27 12.75
CA ALA A 424 -41.38 -20.31 11.28
C ALA A 424 -40.19 -19.52 10.72
N SER A 425 -39.37 -20.16 9.92
CA SER A 425 -38.11 -19.60 9.40
C SER A 425 -38.28 -18.44 8.38
N ASP A 426 -39.49 -18.28 7.88
CA ASP A 426 -39.86 -17.21 6.93
C ASP A 426 -40.68 -16.08 7.59
N ALA A 427 -40.76 -16.07 8.92
CA ALA A 427 -41.52 -15.05 9.65
C ALA A 427 -40.75 -13.72 9.65
N ILE A 428 -41.48 -12.65 9.33
CA ILE A 428 -41.01 -11.28 9.43
C ILE A 428 -41.72 -10.62 10.61
N ILE A 429 -40.94 -10.37 11.67
CA ILE A 429 -41.42 -9.74 12.89
C ILE A 429 -41.19 -8.23 12.77
N VAL A 430 -42.30 -7.47 12.69
CA VAL A 430 -42.25 -6.02 12.47
C VAL A 430 -42.55 -5.31 13.77
N LEU A 431 -41.53 -4.68 14.35
CA LEU A 431 -41.67 -3.86 15.55
C LEU A 431 -42.32 -2.52 15.20
N VAL A 432 -43.47 -2.27 15.79
CA VAL A 432 -44.26 -1.04 15.58
C VAL A 432 -44.00 -0.11 16.75
N ASN A 433 -43.61 1.13 16.47
CA ASN A 433 -43.27 2.12 17.49
C ASN A 433 -44.54 2.64 18.20
N ARG A 434 -44.94 1.98 19.27
CA ARG A 434 -46.06 2.38 20.18
C ARG A 434 -45.54 2.51 21.61
N GLY A 435 -44.24 2.72 21.82
CA GLY A 435 -43.52 2.77 23.06
C GLY A 435 -42.36 1.80 23.06
N THR A 436 -41.57 1.82 24.09
CA THR A 436 -40.43 0.88 24.24
C THR A 436 -40.97 -0.54 24.44
N ILE A 437 -40.56 -1.46 23.60
CA ILE A 437 -40.90 -2.88 23.70
C ILE A 437 -39.88 -3.54 24.63
N ASP A 438 -40.35 -4.01 25.78
CA ASP A 438 -39.48 -4.68 26.77
C ASP A 438 -39.71 -6.20 26.73
N ASP A 439 -38.66 -6.94 26.43
CA ASP A 439 -38.61 -8.39 26.58
C ASP A 439 -37.68 -8.74 27.75
N ALA A 440 -38.26 -9.09 28.85
CA ALA A 440 -37.50 -9.38 30.07
C ALA A 440 -36.59 -10.61 29.98
N THR A 441 -36.80 -11.49 29.02
CA THR A 441 -35.98 -12.69 28.77
C THR A 441 -34.95 -12.49 27.65
N GLY A 442 -35.13 -11.45 26.86
CA GLY A 442 -34.43 -11.21 25.61
C GLY A 442 -35.06 -11.96 24.44
N PHE A 443 -35.09 -11.31 23.29
CA PHE A 443 -35.77 -11.79 22.10
C PHE A 443 -34.90 -12.75 21.29
N SER A 444 -35.37 -13.99 21.07
CA SER A 444 -34.61 -15.02 20.37
C SER A 444 -35.19 -15.32 19.00
N LEU A 445 -34.40 -15.08 17.96
CA LEU A 445 -34.80 -15.37 16.58
C LEU A 445 -34.46 -16.82 16.19
N SER A 446 -35.45 -17.55 15.67
CA SER A 446 -35.25 -18.83 14.99
C SER A 446 -34.54 -18.62 13.65
N ASP A 447 -33.93 -19.70 13.11
CA ASP A 447 -33.22 -19.65 11.83
C ASP A 447 -34.08 -19.02 10.70
N GLY A 448 -33.52 -18.11 9.94
CA GLY A 448 -34.14 -17.48 8.77
C GLY A 448 -35.15 -16.37 9.05
N GLN A 449 -35.46 -16.09 10.31
CA GLN A 449 -36.40 -15.03 10.66
C GLN A 449 -35.81 -13.63 10.42
N GLU A 450 -36.72 -12.69 10.13
CA GLU A 450 -36.41 -11.27 9.99
C GLU A 450 -37.07 -10.48 11.15
N LEU A 451 -36.29 -9.59 11.78
CA LEU A 451 -36.76 -8.61 12.75
C LEU A 451 -36.58 -7.22 12.18
N ALA A 452 -37.66 -6.50 11.97
CA ALA A 452 -37.61 -5.23 11.26
C ALA A 452 -38.49 -4.15 11.96
N SER A 453 -38.31 -2.89 11.59
CA SER A 453 -39.20 -1.79 12.00
C SER A 453 -39.32 -0.75 10.87
N PHE A 454 -40.15 0.25 11.09
CA PHE A 454 -40.40 1.35 10.16
C PHE A 454 -39.37 2.48 10.21
N GLY A 455 -38.16 2.18 10.74
CA GLY A 455 -37.02 3.11 10.76
C GLY A 455 -36.59 3.50 9.34
N ASN A 456 -35.85 4.61 9.22
CA ASN A 456 -35.38 5.16 7.93
C ASN A 456 -36.48 5.36 6.86
N GLY A 457 -37.76 5.44 7.27
CA GLY A 457 -38.87 5.53 6.34
C GLY A 457 -39.22 4.22 5.63
N ARG A 458 -38.77 3.08 6.18
CA ARG A 458 -39.08 1.75 5.67
C ARG A 458 -40.60 1.54 5.61
N ALA A 459 -41.00 0.94 4.54
CA ALA A 459 -42.36 0.46 4.38
C ALA A 459 -42.33 -1.02 3.98
N PHE A 460 -43.36 -1.77 4.31
CA PHE A 460 -43.47 -3.19 4.04
C PHE A 460 -44.57 -3.47 3.02
N SER A 461 -44.30 -4.43 2.12
CA SER A 461 -45.29 -4.92 1.16
C SER A 461 -45.81 -6.27 1.61
N LEU A 462 -47.11 -6.42 1.85
CA LEU A 462 -47.74 -7.68 2.28
C LEU A 462 -47.78 -8.73 1.16
N GLY A 463 -47.65 -8.33 -0.05
CA GLY A 463 -47.52 -9.14 -1.27
C GLY A 463 -47.18 -8.21 -2.42
N GLY A 464 -46.21 -8.54 -3.25
CA GLY A 464 -45.75 -7.68 -4.33
C GLY A 464 -44.21 -7.60 -4.36
N VAL A 465 -43.69 -6.76 -5.23
CA VAL A 465 -42.27 -6.50 -5.32
C VAL A 465 -41.81 -5.68 -4.07
N PRO A 466 -40.71 -6.02 -3.43
CA PRO A 466 -40.20 -5.33 -2.25
C PRO A 466 -40.07 -3.80 -2.41
N LEU A 467 -40.27 -3.03 -1.34
CA LEU A 467 -40.38 -1.57 -1.38
C LEU A 467 -39.06 -0.82 -1.61
N ASN A 468 -37.92 -1.45 -1.36
CA ASN A 468 -36.64 -0.93 -1.77
C ASN A 468 -36.35 -1.08 -3.28
N VAL A 469 -37.23 -1.74 -4.01
CA VAL A 469 -37.33 -1.75 -5.48
C VAL A 469 -38.33 -0.71 -5.93
N THR A 470 -37.87 0.45 -6.36
CA THR A 470 -38.73 1.61 -6.65
C THR A 470 -38.88 1.88 -8.16
N GLY A 471 -40.01 2.36 -8.58
CA GLY A 471 -40.29 2.75 -9.97
C GLY A 471 -41.77 2.94 -10.22
N THR A 472 -42.14 3.80 -11.16
CA THR A 472 -43.55 4.15 -11.44
C THR A 472 -44.40 2.94 -11.87
N ASN A 473 -43.78 1.94 -12.49
CA ASN A 473 -44.42 0.74 -13.02
C ASN A 473 -44.01 -0.56 -12.29
N VAL A 474 -43.42 -0.45 -11.13
CA VAL A 474 -43.20 -1.57 -10.23
C VAL A 474 -44.51 -1.83 -9.46
N HIS A 475 -45.00 -3.08 -9.51
CA HIS A 475 -46.26 -3.44 -8.85
C HIS A 475 -46.04 -3.79 -7.39
N HIS A 476 -46.34 -2.86 -6.50
CA HIS A 476 -46.47 -3.08 -5.06
C HIS A 476 -47.94 -3.28 -4.71
N ASP A 477 -48.31 -4.41 -4.15
CA ASP A 477 -49.73 -4.69 -3.87
C ASP A 477 -50.28 -3.84 -2.73
N GLU A 478 -49.63 -3.84 -1.56
CA GLU A 478 -50.02 -2.93 -0.47
C GLU A 478 -48.74 -2.50 0.27
N SER A 479 -48.59 -1.20 0.40
CA SER A 479 -47.51 -0.63 1.19
C SER A 479 -48.00 -0.30 2.59
N ILE A 480 -47.39 -0.94 3.61
CA ILE A 480 -47.60 -0.57 5.01
C ILE A 480 -46.46 0.32 5.43
N SER A 481 -46.78 1.54 5.86
CA SER A 481 -45.82 2.48 6.46
C SER A 481 -46.35 2.97 7.80
N ASP A 482 -45.44 3.26 8.73
CA ASP A 482 -45.78 3.91 9.99
C ASP A 482 -44.95 5.16 10.19
N SER A 483 -45.59 6.30 10.30
CA SER A 483 -44.91 7.58 10.50
C SER A 483 -44.25 7.72 11.87
N ALA A 484 -44.47 6.79 12.80
CA ALA A 484 -43.80 6.75 14.10
C ALA A 484 -42.34 6.33 14.00
N GLY A 485 -41.91 5.77 12.83
CA GLY A 485 -40.52 5.43 12.54
C GLY A 485 -40.01 4.22 13.32
N ALA A 486 -38.68 4.19 13.59
CA ALA A 486 -38.00 3.08 14.25
C ALA A 486 -38.60 2.79 15.64
N ALA A 487 -38.95 1.54 15.89
CA ALA A 487 -39.30 1.07 17.25
C ALA A 487 -38.03 0.87 18.10
N THR A 488 -38.20 0.89 19.40
CA THR A 488 -37.12 0.62 20.36
C THR A 488 -37.42 -0.68 21.13
N LEU A 489 -36.49 -1.63 21.04
CA LEU A 489 -36.47 -2.88 21.78
C LEU A 489 -35.51 -2.76 22.98
N THR A 490 -35.86 -3.29 24.12
CA THR A 490 -35.03 -3.36 25.31
C THR A 490 -35.17 -4.71 26.00
N SER A 491 -34.21 -5.07 26.88
CA SER A 491 -34.41 -6.16 27.82
C SER A 491 -34.17 -5.65 29.25
N SER A 492 -35.16 -5.78 30.10
CA SER A 492 -35.02 -5.49 31.52
C SER A 492 -34.34 -6.63 32.31
N GLY A 493 -34.10 -7.76 31.69
CA GLY A 493 -33.41 -8.92 32.23
C GLY A 493 -31.88 -8.83 32.17
N ALA A 494 -31.23 -9.93 32.58
CA ALA A 494 -29.76 -10.02 32.57
C ALA A 494 -29.16 -10.57 31.25
N GLY A 495 -29.98 -11.02 30.30
CA GLY A 495 -29.58 -11.62 29.05
C GLY A 495 -29.35 -10.60 27.93
N ASP A 496 -29.08 -11.11 26.73
CA ASP A 496 -28.97 -10.34 25.50
C ASP A 496 -30.34 -9.77 25.11
N VAL A 497 -30.34 -8.61 24.41
CA VAL A 497 -31.61 -8.04 23.95
C VAL A 497 -32.13 -8.80 22.72
N VAL A 498 -31.25 -9.13 21.76
CA VAL A 498 -31.57 -9.96 20.61
C VAL A 498 -30.53 -11.06 20.45
N THR A 499 -30.97 -12.32 20.49
CA THR A 499 -30.16 -13.49 20.20
C THR A 499 -30.51 -14.04 18.83
N LEU A 500 -29.50 -14.34 18.01
CA LEU A 500 -29.66 -14.71 16.62
C LEU A 500 -29.53 -16.22 16.38
N GLY A 501 -30.38 -16.77 15.49
CA GLY A 501 -30.20 -18.04 14.79
C GLY A 501 -29.45 -17.87 13.46
N ASN A 502 -29.43 -18.91 12.62
CA ASN A 502 -28.81 -18.86 11.30
C ASN A 502 -29.67 -18.07 10.29
N GLY A 503 -29.03 -17.31 9.42
CA GLY A 503 -29.73 -16.62 8.32
C GLY A 503 -30.66 -15.48 8.75
N ASN A 504 -30.53 -14.99 9.97
CA ASN A 504 -31.41 -13.92 10.46
C ASN A 504 -31.07 -12.56 9.83
N THR A 505 -32.10 -11.75 9.73
CA THR A 505 -32.02 -10.37 9.21
C THR A 505 -32.60 -9.38 10.21
N LEU A 506 -31.87 -8.33 10.55
CA LEU A 506 -32.26 -7.25 11.45
C LEU A 506 -32.31 -5.93 10.68
N LEU A 507 -33.46 -5.19 10.72
CA LEU A 507 -33.67 -4.02 9.87
C LEU A 507 -34.28 -2.82 10.60
N ASP A 508 -33.58 -1.70 10.62
CA ASP A 508 -34.11 -0.34 10.88
C ASP A 508 -34.85 -0.15 12.20
N PHE A 509 -34.31 -0.69 13.29
CA PHE A 509 -34.86 -0.48 14.64
C PHE A 509 -33.78 -0.07 15.63
N ASN A 510 -34.21 0.31 16.85
CA ASN A 510 -33.32 0.71 17.93
C ASN A 510 -33.29 -0.35 19.02
N ILE A 511 -32.13 -0.55 19.60
CA ILE A 511 -31.93 -1.26 20.87
C ILE A 511 -31.47 -0.23 21.89
N SER A 512 -32.16 -0.16 23.05
CA SER A 512 -31.76 0.76 24.11
C SER A 512 -31.93 0.14 25.47
N GLY A 513 -30.84 -0.15 26.14
CA GLY A 513 -30.78 -0.82 27.42
C GLY A 513 -30.66 -2.35 27.29
N GLY A 514 -30.20 -2.98 28.33
CA GLY A 514 -29.87 -4.41 28.41
C GLY A 514 -28.59 -4.65 29.18
N ALA A 515 -28.56 -5.69 29.99
CA ALA A 515 -27.44 -5.99 30.88
C ALA A 515 -26.28 -6.73 30.15
N ALA A 516 -26.55 -7.33 28.99
CA ALA A 516 -25.59 -8.09 28.20
C ALA A 516 -25.47 -7.50 26.78
N ALA A 517 -25.41 -8.32 25.72
CA ALA A 517 -25.27 -7.81 24.35
C ALA A 517 -26.61 -7.23 23.83
N GLY A 518 -26.51 -6.17 23.02
CA GLY A 518 -27.63 -5.69 22.25
C GLY A 518 -28.05 -6.68 21.16
N ILE A 519 -27.05 -7.17 20.39
CA ILE A 519 -27.20 -8.19 19.36
C ILE A 519 -26.15 -9.26 19.60
N HIS A 520 -26.56 -10.52 19.69
CA HIS A 520 -25.68 -11.66 19.91
C HIS A 520 -25.88 -12.76 18.87
N GLY A 521 -24.85 -13.04 18.08
CA GLY A 521 -24.76 -14.22 17.22
C GLY A 521 -23.80 -15.22 17.81
N LEU A 522 -24.31 -16.38 18.27
CA LEU A 522 -23.52 -17.44 18.89
C LEU A 522 -23.52 -18.68 17.99
N GLY A 523 -22.37 -19.00 17.39
CA GLY A 523 -22.22 -20.17 16.51
C GLY A 523 -23.10 -20.13 15.26
N THR A 524 -23.56 -18.98 14.86
CA THR A 524 -24.53 -18.75 13.78
C THR A 524 -23.86 -18.53 12.42
N ASN A 525 -24.65 -18.54 11.35
CA ASN A 525 -24.18 -18.42 9.98
C ASN A 525 -25.15 -17.56 9.15
N GLY A 526 -24.63 -16.72 8.24
CA GLY A 526 -25.43 -16.02 7.23
C GLY A 526 -26.30 -14.87 7.80
N LEU A 527 -25.73 -14.01 8.64
CA LEU A 527 -26.47 -12.93 9.29
C LEU A 527 -26.48 -11.64 8.47
N THR A 528 -27.59 -10.88 8.58
CA THR A 528 -27.71 -9.51 8.03
C THR A 528 -28.19 -8.55 9.11
N VAL A 529 -27.51 -7.42 9.29
CA VAL A 529 -27.90 -6.32 10.20
C VAL A 529 -27.83 -5.01 9.43
N GLN A 530 -28.95 -4.28 9.34
CA GLN A 530 -28.99 -3.03 8.59
C GLN A 530 -29.75 -1.94 9.33
N GLY A 531 -29.18 -0.73 9.37
CA GLY A 531 -29.84 0.46 9.90
C GLY A 531 -30.18 0.37 11.39
N VAL A 532 -29.46 -0.46 12.17
CA VAL A 532 -29.75 -0.70 13.59
C VAL A 532 -28.91 0.23 14.45
N THR A 533 -29.58 0.88 15.41
CA THR A 533 -28.91 1.67 16.45
C THR A 533 -28.98 0.93 17.80
N VAL A 534 -27.82 0.71 18.41
CA VAL A 534 -27.70 0.03 19.72
C VAL A 534 -27.13 0.99 20.75
N SER A 535 -27.78 1.13 21.90
CA SER A 535 -27.35 2.05 22.94
C SER A 535 -27.56 1.48 24.35
N ASN A 536 -26.71 1.91 25.29
CA ASN A 536 -26.84 1.60 26.72
C ASN A 536 -26.91 0.08 27.05
N VAL A 537 -26.09 -0.72 26.38
CA VAL A 537 -25.94 -2.16 26.56
C VAL A 537 -24.50 -2.46 27.05
N ALA A 538 -24.22 -3.68 27.48
CA ALA A 538 -22.83 -4.05 27.78
C ALA A 538 -22.01 -4.14 26.50
N THR A 539 -22.44 -4.94 25.53
CA THR A 539 -21.80 -5.08 24.20
C THR A 539 -22.81 -4.74 23.10
N GLY A 540 -22.42 -3.91 22.14
CA GLY A 540 -23.33 -3.52 21.06
C GLY A 540 -23.68 -4.69 20.14
N LEU A 541 -22.70 -5.19 19.39
CA LEU A 541 -22.79 -6.38 18.53
C LEU A 541 -21.76 -7.40 18.98
N PHE A 542 -22.22 -8.60 19.32
CA PHE A 542 -21.36 -9.70 19.76
C PHE A 542 -21.48 -10.89 18.81
N LEU A 543 -20.42 -11.17 18.06
CA LEU A 543 -20.31 -12.30 17.14
C LEU A 543 -19.33 -13.32 17.71
N ASP A 544 -19.87 -14.42 18.28
CA ASP A 544 -19.11 -15.49 18.94
C ASP A 544 -19.19 -16.80 18.16
N GLY A 545 -18.05 -17.28 17.66
CA GLY A 545 -17.97 -18.54 16.91
C GLY A 545 -18.75 -18.54 15.59
N VAL A 546 -19.01 -17.36 15.03
CA VAL A 546 -19.84 -17.23 13.82
C VAL A 546 -19.08 -17.69 12.58
N ALA A 547 -19.77 -18.32 11.63
CA ALA A 547 -19.22 -18.82 10.37
C ALA A 547 -19.99 -18.25 9.16
N GLY A 548 -19.50 -18.50 7.95
CA GLY A 548 -20.12 -18.05 6.70
C GLY A 548 -20.02 -16.53 6.53
N THR A 549 -21.01 -15.94 5.88
CA THR A 549 -21.03 -14.51 5.59
C THR A 549 -21.95 -13.77 6.54
N VAL A 550 -21.46 -12.70 7.16
CA VAL A 550 -22.22 -11.73 7.95
C VAL A 550 -22.18 -10.38 7.24
N SER A 551 -23.33 -9.79 7.01
CA SER A 551 -23.48 -8.46 6.41
C SER A 551 -23.99 -7.49 7.45
N VAL A 552 -23.29 -6.41 7.66
CA VAL A 552 -23.68 -5.33 8.60
C VAL A 552 -23.63 -4.01 7.83
N ASP A 553 -24.76 -3.31 7.78
CA ASP A 553 -24.88 -2.05 7.04
C ASP A 553 -25.45 -0.95 7.95
N ASP A 554 -24.78 0.22 7.97
CA ASP A 554 -25.20 1.38 8.78
C ASP A 554 -25.49 1.05 10.27
N LEU A 555 -24.59 0.32 10.93
CA LEU A 555 -24.71 0.04 12.35
C LEU A 555 -24.18 1.20 13.21
N THR A 556 -25.01 1.66 14.13
CA THR A 556 -24.60 2.65 15.14
C THR A 556 -24.60 2.04 16.54
N VAL A 557 -23.47 2.09 17.24
CA VAL A 557 -23.36 1.69 18.66
C VAL A 557 -23.00 2.90 19.50
N GLN A 558 -23.81 3.16 20.56
CA GLN A 558 -23.62 4.31 21.44
C GLN A 558 -23.57 3.85 22.90
N THR A 559 -22.63 4.37 23.66
CA THR A 559 -22.56 4.19 25.13
C THR A 559 -22.60 2.72 25.58
N ALA A 560 -21.88 1.82 24.88
CA ALA A 560 -21.70 0.46 25.39
C ALA A 560 -20.85 0.50 26.66
N SER A 561 -21.35 -0.12 27.76
CA SER A 561 -20.63 -0.11 29.02
C SER A 561 -19.39 -1.01 29.03
N GLU A 562 -19.23 -1.84 28.00
CA GLU A 562 -18.05 -2.66 27.75
C GLU A 562 -17.56 -2.40 26.30
N THR A 563 -17.96 -3.20 25.33
CA THR A 563 -17.40 -3.18 23.97
C THR A 563 -18.46 -2.83 22.92
N GLY A 564 -18.09 -2.02 21.95
CA GLY A 564 -19.00 -1.68 20.86
C GLY A 564 -19.30 -2.88 19.97
N ILE A 565 -18.28 -3.45 19.33
CA ILE A 565 -18.38 -4.65 18.46
C ILE A 565 -17.34 -5.67 18.92
N VAL A 566 -17.74 -6.91 19.09
CA VAL A 566 -16.88 -8.04 19.43
C VAL A 566 -16.94 -9.12 18.35
N LEU A 567 -15.79 -9.50 17.84
CA LEU A 567 -15.58 -10.63 16.94
C LEU A 567 -14.72 -11.64 17.68
N VAL A 568 -15.28 -12.76 18.13
CA VAL A 568 -14.54 -13.73 18.92
C VAL A 568 -14.69 -15.15 18.36
N GLY A 569 -13.57 -15.89 18.27
CA GLY A 569 -13.57 -17.30 17.83
C GLY A 569 -14.19 -17.55 16.46
N SER A 570 -14.34 -16.52 15.64
CA SER A 570 -15.09 -16.56 14.39
C SER A 570 -14.18 -16.75 13.19
N SER A 571 -14.60 -17.62 12.27
CA SER A 571 -13.99 -17.80 10.94
C SER A 571 -14.83 -17.18 9.81
N ALA A 572 -15.82 -16.37 10.17
CA ALA A 572 -16.74 -15.74 9.23
C ALA A 572 -16.06 -14.71 8.31
N THR A 573 -16.69 -14.48 7.17
CA THR A 573 -16.48 -13.25 6.39
C THR A 573 -17.52 -12.23 6.86
N VAL A 574 -17.08 -11.19 7.56
CA VAL A 574 -17.94 -10.14 8.12
C VAL A 574 -17.71 -8.86 7.34
N ASN A 575 -18.76 -8.37 6.68
CA ASN A 575 -18.68 -7.17 5.86
C ASN A 575 -19.53 -6.07 6.50
N PHE A 576 -18.86 -5.00 6.90
CA PHE A 576 -19.50 -3.78 7.36
C PHE A 576 -19.54 -2.78 6.20
N THR A 577 -20.73 -2.61 5.64
CA THR A 577 -20.99 -1.66 4.56
C THR A 577 -21.64 -0.38 5.11
N GLY A 578 -21.66 0.67 4.32
CA GLY A 578 -22.13 1.96 4.80
C GLY A 578 -21.28 2.53 5.93
N ASN A 579 -21.88 3.30 6.83
CA ASN A 579 -21.17 3.90 7.96
C ASN A 579 -21.43 3.13 9.26
N THR A 580 -20.43 2.43 9.74
CA THR A 580 -20.44 1.82 11.07
C THR A 580 -19.90 2.82 12.10
N LYS A 581 -20.76 3.25 13.02
CA LYS A 581 -20.40 4.27 14.02
C LYS A 581 -20.38 3.73 15.43
N ILE A 582 -19.28 3.93 16.14
CA ILE A 582 -19.15 3.52 17.55
C ILE A 582 -18.76 4.72 18.40
N THR A 583 -19.57 5.01 19.41
CA THR A 583 -19.34 6.18 20.28
C THR A 583 -19.30 5.76 21.74
N ASN A 584 -18.23 6.14 22.44
CA ASN A 584 -18.10 5.97 23.90
C ASN A 584 -18.27 4.54 24.43
N ALA A 585 -17.76 3.52 23.73
CA ALA A 585 -17.66 2.16 24.28
C ALA A 585 -16.53 2.13 25.35
N THR A 586 -16.85 1.66 26.57
CA THR A 586 -15.96 1.88 27.72
C THR A 586 -14.67 1.05 27.65
N SER A 587 -14.71 -0.20 27.19
CA SER A 587 -13.54 -1.08 27.10
C SER A 587 -12.86 -0.97 25.73
N ALA A 588 -13.56 -1.30 24.65
CA ALA A 588 -13.07 -1.16 23.30
C ALA A 588 -14.22 -0.82 22.35
N ALA A 589 -13.95 -0.02 21.32
CA ALA A 589 -14.97 0.20 20.29
C ALA A 589 -15.13 -1.06 19.42
N LEU A 590 -14.03 -1.61 18.90
CA LEU A 590 -13.98 -2.88 18.18
C LEU A 590 -12.96 -3.80 18.84
N SER A 591 -13.36 -5.04 19.15
CA SER A 591 -12.49 -6.09 19.64
C SER A 591 -12.52 -7.32 18.75
N ALA A 592 -11.38 -7.72 18.20
CA ALA A 592 -11.17 -9.00 17.51
C ALA A 592 -10.34 -9.91 18.42
N ASN A 593 -10.92 -11.00 18.92
CA ASN A 593 -10.30 -11.90 19.88
C ASN A 593 -10.36 -13.35 19.38
N ASN A 594 -9.22 -13.99 19.15
CA ASN A 594 -9.15 -15.29 18.46
C ASN A 594 -9.94 -15.29 17.14
N PHE A 595 -9.91 -14.19 16.44
CA PHE A 595 -10.60 -14.02 15.15
C PHE A 595 -9.70 -14.47 14.01
N ASP A 596 -10.14 -15.46 13.24
CA ASP A 596 -9.40 -16.06 12.13
C ASP A 596 -10.10 -15.86 10.77
N GLY A 597 -11.21 -15.11 10.76
CA GLY A 597 -12.00 -14.79 9.58
C GLY A 597 -11.51 -13.57 8.80
N ILE A 598 -12.40 -13.06 7.96
CA ILE A 598 -12.19 -11.81 7.21
C ILE A 598 -13.20 -10.79 7.71
N ALA A 599 -12.74 -9.60 8.11
CA ALA A 599 -13.61 -8.48 8.45
C ALA A 599 -13.27 -7.27 7.59
N THR A 600 -14.26 -6.75 6.87
CA THR A 600 -14.10 -5.57 6.00
C THR A 600 -15.04 -4.47 6.50
N PHE A 601 -14.51 -3.28 6.70
CA PHE A 601 -15.26 -2.08 7.07
C PHE A 601 -15.07 -1.04 5.96
N ASP A 602 -16.15 -0.65 5.31
CA ASP A 602 -16.11 0.39 4.29
C ASP A 602 -15.85 1.76 4.95
N ASP A 603 -16.57 2.04 6.03
CA ASP A 603 -16.42 3.26 6.83
C ASP A 603 -16.69 2.94 8.31
N LEU A 604 -15.66 3.01 9.16
CA LEU A 604 -15.77 2.80 10.59
C LEU A 604 -15.39 4.05 11.37
N ASP A 605 -16.38 4.72 11.94
CA ASP A 605 -16.17 5.90 12.76
C ASP A 605 -16.17 5.57 14.25
N ILE A 606 -15.03 5.74 14.89
CA ILE A 606 -14.87 5.57 16.34
C ILE A 606 -14.60 6.91 17.00
N THR A 607 -15.42 7.25 17.99
CA THR A 607 -15.24 8.48 18.77
C THR A 607 -15.36 8.23 20.27
N GLY A 608 -14.33 8.58 21.01
CA GLY A 608 -14.29 8.42 22.47
C GLY A 608 -14.18 6.96 22.91
N GLY A 609 -14.48 6.71 24.16
CA GLY A 609 -14.43 5.38 24.78
C GLY A 609 -13.04 4.92 25.20
N GLY A 610 -12.87 3.60 25.36
CA GLY A 610 -11.63 2.94 25.77
C GLY A 610 -10.64 2.76 24.63
N VAL A 611 -10.28 1.51 24.28
CA VAL A 611 -9.49 1.16 23.09
C VAL A 611 -10.33 1.41 21.84
N GLY A 612 -9.75 2.02 20.81
CA GLY A 612 -10.45 2.16 19.54
C GLY A 612 -10.63 0.80 18.86
N ILE A 613 -9.58 0.25 18.28
CA ILE A 613 -9.55 -1.11 17.71
C ILE A 613 -8.56 -1.95 18.47
N GLY A 614 -9.01 -3.09 19.01
CA GLY A 614 -8.19 -4.06 19.73
C GLY A 614 -8.20 -5.43 19.07
N ILE A 615 -7.02 -5.92 18.67
CA ILE A 615 -6.83 -7.26 18.09
C ILE A 615 -5.98 -8.07 19.05
N VAL A 616 -6.56 -9.12 19.61
CA VAL A 616 -5.98 -9.88 20.74
C VAL A 616 -6.23 -11.38 20.59
N GLY A 617 -5.75 -12.18 21.53
CA GLY A 617 -6.14 -13.58 21.69
C GLY A 617 -5.66 -14.50 20.58
N SER A 618 -4.46 -14.27 20.00
CA SER A 618 -3.91 -15.08 18.90
C SER A 618 -4.70 -14.96 17.58
N SER A 619 -5.42 -13.84 17.37
CA SER A 619 -6.12 -13.59 16.10
C SER A 619 -5.16 -13.64 14.90
N SER A 620 -5.55 -14.37 13.84
CA SER A 620 -4.79 -14.56 12.61
C SER A 620 -5.55 -14.07 11.36
N GLY A 621 -6.78 -13.60 11.53
CA GLY A 621 -7.65 -13.18 10.45
C GLY A 621 -7.19 -11.93 9.69
N THR A 622 -7.94 -11.60 8.63
CA THR A 622 -7.71 -10.41 7.82
C THR A 622 -8.73 -9.33 8.18
N LEU A 623 -8.24 -8.13 8.51
CA LEU A 623 -9.10 -6.98 8.83
C LEU A 623 -8.75 -5.81 7.90
N THR A 624 -9.74 -5.32 7.18
CA THR A 624 -9.57 -4.21 6.23
C THR A 624 -10.52 -3.07 6.59
N PHE A 625 -9.98 -1.86 6.67
CA PHE A 625 -10.74 -0.64 6.98
C PHE A 625 -10.56 0.37 5.85
N GLY A 626 -11.68 0.88 5.34
CA GLY A 626 -11.74 1.81 4.22
C GLY A 626 -11.16 3.20 4.54
N VAL A 627 -11.04 4.02 3.51
CA VAL A 627 -10.47 5.37 3.61
C VAL A 627 -11.36 6.36 4.36
N GLY A 628 -12.68 6.09 4.45
CA GLY A 628 -13.64 6.87 5.24
C GLY A 628 -13.44 6.71 6.74
N SER A 629 -12.89 5.57 7.16
CA SER A 629 -12.79 5.21 8.58
C SER A 629 -12.00 6.22 9.41
N SER A 630 -12.43 6.41 10.65
CA SER A 630 -11.78 7.34 11.57
C SER A 630 -11.74 6.81 13.01
N ILE A 631 -10.65 7.09 13.73
CA ILE A 631 -10.57 6.88 15.19
C ILE A 631 -10.16 8.18 15.84
N ALA A 632 -10.96 8.66 16.80
CA ALA A 632 -10.70 9.92 17.48
C ALA A 632 -10.98 9.85 18.98
N ASN A 633 -10.12 10.50 19.75
CA ASN A 633 -10.32 10.81 21.16
C ASN A 633 -10.58 9.59 22.07
N THR A 634 -9.94 8.46 21.79
CA THR A 634 -10.02 7.29 22.68
C THR A 634 -9.22 7.53 23.96
N SER A 635 -9.70 6.99 25.08
CA SER A 635 -9.03 7.13 26.38
C SER A 635 -7.92 6.10 26.62
N SER A 636 -7.78 5.14 25.73
CA SER A 636 -6.70 4.15 25.65
C SER A 636 -6.11 4.16 24.25
N ASN A 637 -5.35 3.13 23.84
CA ASN A 637 -4.76 3.08 22.50
C ASN A 637 -5.85 3.20 21.41
N ALA A 638 -5.61 4.09 20.43
CA ALA A 638 -6.57 4.20 19.34
C ALA A 638 -6.59 2.92 18.49
N PHE A 639 -5.42 2.36 18.19
CA PHE A 639 -5.27 1.07 17.51
C PHE A 639 -4.31 0.17 18.27
N SER A 640 -4.69 -1.08 18.54
CA SER A 640 -3.90 -2.01 19.32
C SER A 640 -3.90 -3.42 18.71
N ILE A 641 -2.70 -4.04 18.61
CA ILE A 641 -2.54 -5.48 18.35
C ILE A 641 -1.69 -6.07 19.48
N SER A 642 -2.14 -7.16 20.07
CA SER A 642 -1.40 -7.83 21.13
C SER A 642 -1.41 -9.35 20.97
N ASN A 643 -0.20 -9.95 20.93
CA ASN A 643 0.02 -11.40 20.86
C ASN A 643 -0.82 -12.08 19.74
N SER A 644 -0.83 -11.50 18.57
CA SER A 644 -1.66 -11.93 17.43
C SER A 644 -0.87 -11.84 16.12
N THR A 645 -1.34 -12.51 15.07
CA THR A 645 -0.69 -12.57 13.75
C THR A 645 -1.62 -12.16 12.60
N PRO A 646 -2.44 -11.12 12.75
CA PRO A 646 -3.43 -10.75 11.74
C PRO A 646 -2.78 -10.13 10.50
N ASN A 647 -3.58 -10.07 9.42
CA ASN A 647 -3.30 -9.21 8.28
C ASN A 647 -4.23 -8.00 8.33
N VAL A 648 -3.68 -6.84 8.66
CA VAL A 648 -4.45 -5.61 8.84
C VAL A 648 -4.10 -4.60 7.77
N THR A 649 -5.14 -4.01 7.16
CA THR A 649 -5.03 -2.81 6.33
C THR A 649 -5.97 -1.75 6.90
N TYR A 650 -5.43 -0.70 7.48
CA TYR A 650 -6.18 0.43 8.01
C TYR A 650 -5.91 1.68 7.15
N ASN A 651 -6.87 2.05 6.30
CA ASN A 651 -6.73 3.20 5.39
C ASN A 651 -7.36 4.49 5.94
N GLY A 652 -8.04 4.39 7.08
CA GLY A 652 -8.67 5.52 7.76
C GLY A 652 -7.69 6.41 8.52
N THR A 653 -8.20 7.48 9.10
CA THR A 653 -7.40 8.42 9.90
C THR A 653 -7.41 8.06 11.39
N ILE A 654 -6.31 8.34 12.07
CA ILE A 654 -6.23 8.24 13.55
C ILE A 654 -5.89 9.62 14.11
N ASN A 655 -6.73 10.11 15.03
CA ASN A 655 -6.49 11.37 15.73
C ASN A 655 -6.53 11.11 17.25
N GLN A 656 -5.36 10.93 17.87
CA GLN A 656 -5.24 10.62 19.30
C GLN A 656 -4.73 11.84 20.09
N THR A 657 -5.56 12.35 20.96
CA THR A 657 -5.23 13.52 21.81
C THR A 657 -5.12 13.15 23.31
N ALA A 658 -5.53 11.94 23.70
CA ALA A 658 -5.36 11.46 25.07
C ALA A 658 -3.92 11.01 25.33
N ALA A 659 -3.55 10.89 26.61
CA ALA A 659 -2.22 10.45 27.03
C ALA A 659 -2.04 8.91 26.90
N THR A 660 -2.34 8.38 25.71
CA THR A 660 -2.25 6.97 25.32
C THR A 660 -1.77 6.87 23.89
N SER A 661 -1.26 5.73 23.43
CA SER A 661 -0.69 5.60 22.08
C SER A 661 -1.76 5.68 20.98
N ALA A 662 -1.43 6.33 19.89
CA ALA A 662 -2.24 6.24 18.66
C ALA A 662 -2.18 4.81 18.08
N VAL A 663 -0.99 4.20 18.05
CA VAL A 663 -0.81 2.80 17.64
C VAL A 663 0.06 2.10 18.65
N GLY A 664 -0.45 1.02 19.23
CA GLY A 664 0.26 0.13 20.13
C GLY A 664 0.24 -1.31 19.63
N ILE A 665 1.38 -1.85 19.17
CA ILE A 665 1.48 -3.22 18.67
C ILE A 665 2.54 -3.97 19.48
N SER A 666 2.14 -5.11 20.06
CA SER A 666 3.05 -5.91 20.88
C SER A 666 2.90 -7.40 20.65
N GLY A 667 4.04 -8.11 20.61
CA GLY A 667 4.07 -9.57 20.53
C GLY A 667 3.55 -10.13 19.21
N MET A 668 3.64 -9.38 18.12
CA MET A 668 3.23 -9.82 16.78
C MET A 668 4.30 -10.76 16.21
N SER A 669 4.04 -12.07 16.27
CA SER A 669 5.00 -13.09 15.82
C SER A 669 4.87 -13.48 14.34
N GLY A 670 3.98 -12.84 13.60
CA GLY A 670 3.72 -13.01 12.16
C GLY A 670 2.66 -12.03 11.69
N GLY A 671 2.21 -12.15 10.45
CA GLY A 671 1.20 -11.27 9.86
C GLY A 671 1.72 -9.88 9.48
N SER A 672 0.80 -8.99 9.12
CA SER A 672 1.11 -7.63 8.67
C SER A 672 0.12 -6.60 9.22
N ALA A 673 0.59 -5.38 9.48
CA ALA A 673 -0.25 -4.23 9.78
C ALA A 673 0.17 -3.04 8.91
N THR A 674 -0.72 -2.58 8.05
CA THR A 674 -0.48 -1.45 7.15
C THR A 674 -1.44 -0.31 7.51
N PHE A 675 -0.89 0.86 7.79
CA PHE A 675 -1.62 2.09 8.07
C PHE A 675 -1.51 3.02 6.87
N GLY A 676 -2.58 3.07 6.07
CA GLY A 676 -2.65 3.86 4.82
C GLY A 676 -3.17 5.27 5.02
N GLY A 677 -3.89 5.55 6.10
CA GLY A 677 -4.38 6.88 6.43
C GLY A 677 -3.44 7.67 7.34
N ALA A 678 -3.66 8.97 7.45
CA ALA A 678 -2.86 9.84 8.29
C ALA A 678 -3.06 9.55 9.79
N ILE A 679 -1.98 9.56 10.55
CA ILE A 679 -1.97 9.42 12.00
C ILE A 679 -1.49 10.71 12.63
N THR A 680 -2.39 11.39 13.35
CA THR A 680 -2.08 12.54 14.17
C THR A 680 -2.15 12.14 15.63
N ALA A 681 -1.06 12.27 16.36
CA ALA A 681 -0.98 11.92 17.77
C ALA A 681 -0.44 13.08 18.61
N SER A 682 -1.20 13.50 19.61
CA SER A 682 -0.79 14.49 20.62
C SER A 682 -0.94 13.88 22.00
N THR A 683 -0.04 12.93 22.35
CA THR A 683 -0.24 11.98 23.45
C THR A 683 0.40 12.39 24.78
N ALA A 684 0.96 13.57 24.86
CA ALA A 684 1.58 14.15 26.05
C ALA A 684 2.63 13.21 26.73
N THR A 685 2.22 12.35 27.64
CA THR A 685 3.10 11.49 28.44
C THR A 685 3.28 10.07 27.90
N ALA A 686 2.40 9.63 27.02
CA ALA A 686 2.48 8.30 26.40
C ALA A 686 3.33 8.29 25.13
N PHE A 687 3.71 7.12 24.68
CA PHE A 687 4.28 6.94 23.33
C PHE A 687 3.21 7.28 22.28
N ALA A 688 3.58 8.03 21.24
CA ALA A 688 2.64 8.23 20.13
C ALA A 688 2.48 6.95 19.32
N ILE A 689 3.59 6.33 18.91
CA ILE A 689 3.65 4.99 18.30
C ILE A 689 4.49 4.08 19.20
N ASN A 690 3.95 2.91 19.58
CA ASN A 690 4.63 1.94 20.44
C ASN A 690 4.58 0.54 19.86
N LEU A 691 5.70 0.04 19.39
CA LEU A 691 5.86 -1.28 18.77
C LEU A 691 6.87 -2.10 19.61
N SER A 692 6.44 -3.23 20.18
CA SER A 692 7.31 -3.98 21.08
C SER A 692 7.21 -5.49 20.88
N GLY A 693 8.36 -6.18 20.74
CA GLY A 693 8.40 -7.64 20.65
C GLY A 693 7.75 -8.25 19.42
N ASN A 694 7.75 -7.54 18.29
CA ASN A 694 7.03 -7.94 17.06
C ASN A 694 7.92 -8.78 16.12
N THR A 695 8.55 -9.83 16.63
CA THR A 695 9.66 -10.57 16.00
C THR A 695 9.38 -11.13 14.60
N GLY A 696 8.14 -11.43 14.25
CA GLY A 696 7.73 -11.92 12.93
C GLY A 696 6.79 -10.98 12.17
N GLY A 697 6.37 -9.88 12.81
CA GLY A 697 5.40 -8.94 12.25
C GLY A 697 6.01 -7.97 11.24
N THR A 698 5.24 -7.61 10.22
CA THR A 698 5.55 -6.53 9.29
C THR A 698 4.61 -5.36 9.51
N ILE A 699 5.14 -4.19 9.86
CA ILE A 699 4.35 -3.02 10.20
C ILE A 699 4.72 -1.87 9.26
N LYS A 700 3.73 -1.29 8.58
CA LYS A 700 3.93 -0.25 7.57
C LYS A 700 3.05 0.97 7.85
N PHE A 701 3.64 2.14 7.79
CA PHE A 701 2.96 3.43 7.81
C PHE A 701 3.14 4.09 6.44
N THR A 702 2.05 4.29 5.72
CA THR A 702 2.08 4.82 4.35
C THR A 702 1.21 6.06 4.14
N GLY A 703 0.55 6.55 5.20
CA GLY A 703 -0.41 7.65 5.12
C GLY A 703 0.00 8.96 5.82
N GLY A 704 1.22 9.08 6.28
CA GLY A 704 1.73 10.24 7.01
C GLY A 704 1.63 10.09 8.54
N LEU A 705 2.63 10.67 9.25
CA LEU A 705 2.73 10.65 10.70
C LEU A 705 2.97 12.08 11.23
N ASP A 706 2.05 12.60 12.03
CA ASP A 706 2.21 13.83 12.79
C ASP A 706 2.19 13.53 14.29
N LEU A 707 3.37 13.36 14.88
CA LEU A 707 3.52 12.85 16.24
C LEU A 707 4.04 13.94 17.18
N THR A 708 3.24 14.30 18.15
CA THR A 708 3.60 15.28 19.19
C THR A 708 3.49 14.66 20.58
N THR A 709 4.56 14.72 21.37
CA THR A 709 4.57 14.30 22.78
C THR A 709 5.27 15.35 23.65
N THR A 710 4.98 15.35 24.94
CA THR A 710 5.73 16.19 25.90
C THR A 710 6.82 15.40 26.62
N THR A 711 6.46 14.34 27.31
CA THR A 711 7.42 13.46 28.00
C THR A 711 7.44 12.03 27.45
N GLY A 712 6.45 11.66 26.63
CA GLY A 712 6.38 10.38 25.93
C GLY A 712 7.36 10.29 24.77
N THR A 713 7.58 9.10 24.27
CA THR A 713 8.36 8.83 23.05
C THR A 713 7.50 9.08 21.81
N GLY A 714 8.03 9.75 20.79
CA GLY A 714 7.34 9.95 19.51
C GLY A 714 7.13 8.63 18.78
N PHE A 715 8.19 7.98 18.37
CA PHE A 715 8.15 6.68 17.68
C PHE A 715 9.07 5.67 18.36
N SER A 716 8.50 4.61 18.90
CA SER A 716 9.25 3.54 19.56
C SER A 716 9.02 2.20 18.88
N ALA A 717 10.10 1.49 18.56
CA ALA A 717 10.03 0.12 18.08
C ALA A 717 11.19 -0.71 18.67
N THR A 718 10.84 -1.77 19.40
CA THR A 718 11.82 -2.55 20.16
C THR A 718 11.52 -4.06 20.08
N GLY A 719 12.59 -4.86 20.15
CA GLY A 719 12.46 -6.32 20.29
C GLY A 719 12.00 -7.02 19.01
N GLY A 720 12.44 -6.57 17.85
CA GLY A 720 12.21 -7.21 16.55
C GLY A 720 11.06 -6.64 15.73
N GLY A 721 10.80 -7.28 14.59
CA GLY A 721 9.83 -6.87 13.59
C GLY A 721 10.43 -6.11 12.41
N THR A 722 9.69 -6.10 11.29
CA THR A 722 10.03 -5.34 10.09
C THR A 722 9.15 -4.10 10.00
N ILE A 723 9.77 -2.92 10.00
CA ILE A 723 9.05 -1.65 10.10
C ILE A 723 9.37 -0.76 8.90
N THR A 724 8.34 -0.17 8.31
CA THR A 724 8.46 0.77 7.19
C THR A 724 7.68 2.05 7.51
N VAL A 725 8.26 3.20 7.25
CA VAL A 725 7.58 4.50 7.22
C VAL A 725 7.85 5.11 5.85
N ALA A 726 6.84 5.10 4.99
CA ALA A 726 6.98 5.61 3.63
C ALA A 726 6.93 7.15 3.63
N ALA A 727 7.66 7.77 2.72
CA ALA A 727 7.60 9.22 2.47
C ALA A 727 6.36 9.54 1.61
N ALA A 728 5.17 9.42 2.17
CA ALA A 728 3.90 9.54 1.42
C ALA A 728 2.97 10.65 1.94
N GLY A 729 3.44 11.48 2.85
CA GLY A 729 2.66 12.57 3.45
C GLY A 729 3.58 13.53 4.15
N THR A 730 3.15 14.05 5.28
CA THR A 730 4.02 14.78 6.22
C THR A 730 4.41 13.83 7.34
N GLU A 731 5.66 13.43 7.39
CA GLU A 731 6.22 12.58 8.44
C GLU A 731 7.00 13.46 9.42
N GLN A 732 6.35 13.84 10.52
CA GLN A 732 6.96 14.71 11.52
C GLN A 732 6.83 14.20 12.94
N ILE A 733 7.88 14.44 13.73
CA ILE A 733 7.92 14.12 15.15
C ILE A 733 8.34 15.36 15.94
N THR A 734 7.55 15.71 16.94
CA THR A 734 7.89 16.75 17.91
C THR A 734 7.79 16.19 19.32
N THR A 735 8.89 16.20 20.07
CA THR A 735 8.89 15.74 21.47
C THR A 735 9.46 16.81 22.40
N GLY A 736 8.97 16.83 23.63
CA GLY A 736 9.52 17.70 24.68
C GLY A 736 10.75 17.07 25.34
N THR A 737 10.53 16.05 26.17
CA THR A 737 11.60 15.43 26.99
C THR A 737 11.80 13.93 26.72
N GLY A 738 10.90 13.26 25.99
CA GLY A 738 11.03 11.85 25.59
C GLY A 738 11.98 11.64 24.43
N HIS A 739 12.21 10.40 24.02
CA HIS A 739 12.82 10.11 22.74
C HIS A 739 11.93 10.62 21.60
N ALA A 740 12.52 11.21 20.57
CA ALA A 740 11.79 11.38 19.31
C ALA A 740 11.65 10.03 18.62
N ILE A 741 12.76 9.30 18.50
CA ILE A 741 12.79 7.94 17.92
C ILE A 741 13.56 7.02 18.86
N ASN A 742 13.03 5.84 19.09
CA ASN A 742 13.70 4.74 19.79
C ASN A 742 13.53 3.43 19.01
N LEU A 743 14.58 3.02 18.29
CA LEU A 743 14.63 1.73 17.57
C LEU A 743 15.66 0.82 18.23
N ASP A 744 15.22 -0.37 18.67
CA ASP A 744 16.10 -1.33 19.32
C ASP A 744 15.83 -2.76 18.84
N GLY A 745 16.83 -3.35 18.17
CA GLY A 745 16.76 -4.72 17.68
C GLY A 745 15.72 -4.96 16.58
N VAL A 746 15.45 -3.97 15.73
CA VAL A 746 14.42 -4.05 14.69
C VAL A 746 15.02 -4.06 13.28
N THR A 747 14.25 -4.53 12.33
CA THR A 747 14.61 -4.49 10.90
C THR A 747 13.80 -3.39 10.21
N ILE A 748 14.47 -2.48 9.52
CA ILE A 748 13.79 -1.54 8.61
C ILE A 748 13.41 -2.30 7.34
N GLY A 749 12.16 -2.19 6.90
CA GLY A 749 11.71 -2.82 5.66
C GLY A 749 12.39 -2.21 4.42
N THR A 750 12.29 -2.90 3.29
CA THR A 750 12.94 -2.47 2.02
C THR A 750 12.46 -1.09 1.55
N GLY A 751 11.24 -0.67 1.93
CA GLY A 751 10.72 0.68 1.67
C GLY A 751 11.36 1.79 2.51
N GLY A 752 12.19 1.44 3.51
CA GLY A 752 12.86 2.40 4.38
C GLY A 752 11.98 2.96 5.49
N MET A 753 12.57 3.86 6.29
CA MET A 753 11.87 4.73 7.22
C MET A 753 12.28 6.17 6.93
N ALA A 754 11.32 7.01 6.55
CA ALA A 754 11.57 8.40 6.20
C ALA A 754 10.78 9.34 7.13
N PHE A 755 11.43 10.42 7.57
CA PHE A 755 10.82 11.50 8.33
C PHE A 755 11.28 12.85 7.77
N ASP A 756 10.34 13.75 7.49
CA ASP A 756 10.63 15.09 6.95
C ASP A 756 11.24 16.00 8.00
N SER A 757 10.71 15.91 9.23
CA SER A 757 11.22 16.70 10.36
C SER A 757 11.12 15.94 11.69
N ILE A 758 12.16 16.06 12.49
CA ILE A 758 12.22 15.51 13.83
C ILE A 758 12.72 16.63 14.76
N THR A 759 11.90 17.00 15.73
CA THR A 759 12.24 18.08 16.67
C THR A 759 12.14 17.60 18.10
N THR A 760 13.16 17.84 18.91
CA THR A 760 13.11 17.59 20.35
C THR A 760 13.31 18.88 21.16
N GLY A 761 12.65 18.98 22.31
CA GLY A 761 13.00 19.94 23.32
C GLY A 761 14.24 19.49 24.12
N VAL A 762 14.22 19.64 25.45
CA VAL A 762 15.31 19.16 26.31
C VAL A 762 15.06 17.72 26.73
N ALA A 763 15.53 16.78 25.94
CA ALA A 763 15.29 15.35 26.13
C ALA A 763 15.89 14.82 27.45
N GLN A 764 15.13 14.04 28.21
CA GLN A 764 15.59 13.33 29.43
C GLN A 764 15.99 11.87 29.13
N ALA A 765 16.02 11.50 27.87
CA ALA A 765 16.53 10.26 27.30
C ALA A 765 17.26 10.59 25.99
N THR A 766 18.04 9.69 25.41
CA THR A 766 18.69 9.90 24.11
C THR A 766 17.66 10.35 23.08
N ALA A 767 17.83 11.52 22.51
CA ALA A 767 16.78 12.14 21.68
C ALA A 767 16.40 11.25 20.49
N LEU A 768 17.40 10.72 19.75
CA LEU A 768 17.24 9.71 18.72
C LEU A 768 18.14 8.52 19.05
N ASN A 769 17.54 7.37 19.33
CA ASN A 769 18.23 6.14 19.70
C ASN A 769 18.00 5.05 18.65
N PHE A 770 19.08 4.54 18.09
CA PHE A 770 19.11 3.41 17.15
C PHE A 770 20.09 2.36 17.66
N ASN A 771 19.60 1.24 18.15
CA ASN A 771 20.41 0.14 18.66
C ASN A 771 20.11 -1.15 17.89
N ALA A 772 21.14 -1.80 17.35
CA ALA A 772 21.05 -3.05 16.63
C ALA A 772 19.99 -3.02 15.48
N VAL A 773 19.92 -1.91 14.75
CA VAL A 773 19.00 -1.72 13.63
C VAL A 773 19.60 -2.26 12.34
N SER A 774 18.80 -3.04 11.59
CA SER A 774 19.20 -3.69 10.34
C SER A 774 18.18 -3.45 9.22
N GLY A 775 18.53 -3.87 8.00
CA GLY A 775 17.62 -3.87 6.84
C GLY A 775 17.69 -2.61 5.98
N GLY A 776 16.56 -2.05 5.60
CA GLY A 776 16.42 -0.91 4.69
C GLY A 776 16.97 0.42 5.24
N PRO A 777 16.90 1.50 4.46
CA PRO A 777 17.46 2.80 4.85
C PRO A 777 16.57 3.54 5.86
N PHE A 778 17.22 4.31 6.74
CA PHE A 778 16.61 5.37 7.53
C PHE A 778 16.94 6.73 6.90
N LEU A 779 15.94 7.57 6.69
CA LEU A 779 16.08 8.94 6.19
C LEU A 779 15.47 9.93 7.19
N GLY A 780 16.31 10.73 7.83
CA GLY A 780 15.90 11.90 8.60
C GLY A 780 16.09 13.17 7.76
N GLY A 781 15.03 13.89 7.50
CA GLY A 781 15.07 15.17 6.79
C GLY A 781 15.72 16.26 7.65
N ASN A 782 14.91 17.13 8.26
CA ASN A 782 15.37 18.13 9.20
C ASN A 782 15.30 17.62 10.64
N VAL A 783 16.44 17.35 11.25
CA VAL A 783 16.54 16.89 12.63
C VAL A 783 17.04 18.01 13.53
N THR A 784 16.25 18.41 14.52
CA THR A 784 16.61 19.45 15.50
C THR A 784 16.54 18.87 16.91
N ILE A 785 17.66 18.85 17.60
CA ILE A 785 17.77 18.43 18.99
C ILE A 785 18.02 19.67 19.85
N GLY A 786 17.00 20.10 20.61
CA GLY A 786 17.02 21.31 21.42
C GLY A 786 17.83 21.20 22.72
N GLY A 787 18.31 20.01 23.06
CA GLY A 787 19.15 19.75 24.22
C GLY A 787 18.88 18.36 24.81
N THR A 788 19.67 17.99 25.84
CA THR A 788 19.43 16.79 26.65
C THR A 788 19.71 17.05 28.12
N GLY A 789 19.11 16.25 29.02
CA GLY A 789 19.44 16.22 30.45
C GLY A 789 20.88 15.68 30.70
N GLY A 790 21.32 15.74 31.97
CA GLY A 790 22.72 15.45 32.36
C GLY A 790 23.26 14.13 31.81
N GLY A 791 24.31 14.19 31.02
CA GLY A 791 25.04 13.04 30.47
C GLY A 791 24.34 12.27 29.35
N ILE A 792 23.19 12.70 28.88
CA ILE A 792 22.37 12.01 27.85
C ILE A 792 22.77 12.46 26.46
N ASN A 793 22.88 11.51 25.52
CA ASN A 793 23.26 11.79 24.15
C ASN A 793 22.13 12.41 23.31
N GLY A 794 22.51 13.16 22.30
CA GLY A 794 21.58 13.67 21.29
C GLY A 794 21.14 12.57 20.33
N LEU A 795 21.99 12.21 19.39
CA LEU A 795 21.83 11.11 18.46
C LEU A 795 22.74 9.94 18.84
N ALA A 796 22.21 8.76 18.98
CA ALA A 796 22.98 7.53 19.15
C ALA A 796 22.63 6.47 18.11
N ILE A 797 23.62 5.97 17.38
CA ILE A 797 23.51 4.82 16.47
C ILE A 797 24.51 3.77 16.95
N ASN A 798 24.01 2.64 17.43
CA ASN A 798 24.85 1.60 18.03
C ASN A 798 24.60 0.24 17.37
N ALA A 799 25.67 -0.51 17.07
CA ALA A 799 25.65 -1.88 16.57
C ALA A 799 24.71 -2.10 15.37
N SER A 800 24.53 -1.09 14.54
CA SER A 800 23.56 -1.06 13.46
C SER A 800 24.22 -1.31 12.09
N SER A 801 23.47 -1.99 11.20
CA SER A 801 23.92 -2.33 9.85
C SER A 801 23.11 -1.64 8.74
N SER A 802 22.02 -0.97 9.08
CA SER A 802 21.23 -0.17 8.14
C SER A 802 22.01 1.02 7.58
N THR A 803 21.51 1.56 6.46
CA THR A 803 21.95 2.86 5.95
C THR A 803 21.18 3.97 6.65
N PHE A 804 21.89 4.90 7.27
CA PHE A 804 21.31 6.09 7.88
C PHE A 804 21.69 7.34 7.09
N THR A 805 20.72 8.13 6.72
CA THR A 805 20.93 9.43 6.08
C THR A 805 20.16 10.49 6.83
N ILE A 806 20.84 11.52 7.31
CA ILE A 806 20.23 12.70 7.91
C ILE A 806 20.58 13.91 7.03
N THR A 807 19.56 14.54 6.45
CA THR A 807 19.76 15.62 5.49
C THR A 807 20.29 16.88 6.16
N ASN A 808 19.74 17.22 7.32
CA ASN A 808 20.14 18.38 8.09
C ASN A 808 20.03 18.08 9.59
N LEU A 809 21.13 18.09 10.32
CA LEU A 809 21.17 17.85 11.77
C LEU A 809 21.58 19.11 12.51
N VAL A 810 20.72 19.59 13.39
CA VAL A 810 21.02 20.70 14.29
C VAL A 810 20.95 20.22 15.73
N THR A 811 22.04 20.34 16.48
CA THR A 811 22.06 20.04 17.90
C THR A 811 22.41 21.30 18.70
N THR A 812 21.74 21.49 19.83
CA THR A 812 22.00 22.62 20.75
C THR A 812 21.88 22.14 22.19
N ASN A 813 22.77 22.57 23.08
CA ASN A 813 22.71 22.28 24.52
C ASN A 813 22.59 20.80 24.89
N VAL A 814 23.19 19.88 24.11
CA VAL A 814 23.26 18.47 24.46
C VAL A 814 24.24 18.27 25.61
N ALA A 815 23.79 17.68 26.70
CA ALA A 815 24.63 17.53 27.91
C ALA A 815 25.59 16.33 27.83
N GLY A 816 25.22 15.29 27.10
CA GLY A 816 26.07 14.14 26.74
C GLY A 816 26.77 14.37 25.40
N THR A 817 27.02 13.29 24.67
CA THR A 817 27.57 13.34 23.31
C THR A 817 26.50 13.78 22.32
N ASP A 818 26.78 14.79 21.48
CA ASP A 818 25.84 15.26 20.48
C ASP A 818 25.49 14.12 19.48
N VAL A 819 26.50 13.47 18.94
CA VAL A 819 26.36 12.35 17.98
C VAL A 819 27.29 11.20 18.38
N SER A 820 26.71 10.09 18.79
CA SER A 820 27.41 8.86 19.19
C SER A 820 27.18 7.73 18.17
N LEU A 821 28.23 7.30 17.48
CA LEU A 821 28.21 6.26 16.44
C LEU A 821 29.12 5.10 16.90
N THR A 822 28.51 4.01 17.43
CA THR A 822 29.27 2.95 18.09
C THR A 822 29.05 1.59 17.41
N ASN A 823 30.12 0.87 17.06
CA ASN A 823 30.11 -0.50 16.54
C ASN A 823 29.23 -0.70 15.27
N ASN A 824 29.07 0.32 14.46
CA ASN A 824 28.22 0.24 13.26
C ASN A 824 28.97 -0.41 12.09
N THR A 825 28.22 -1.10 11.23
CA THR A 825 28.76 -1.73 10.01
C THR A 825 28.09 -1.21 8.73
N GLY A 826 26.95 -0.51 8.85
CA GLY A 826 26.22 0.11 7.74
C GLY A 826 26.85 1.43 7.28
N SER A 827 26.12 2.16 6.42
CA SER A 827 26.51 3.50 5.97
C SER A 827 25.78 4.57 6.78
N ILE A 828 26.49 5.60 7.24
CA ILE A 828 25.91 6.70 7.99
C ILE A 828 26.33 8.01 7.34
N ALA A 829 25.36 8.82 6.91
CA ALA A 829 25.59 10.10 6.27
C ALA A 829 24.79 11.23 6.97
N ILE A 830 25.48 12.22 7.47
CA ILE A 830 24.91 13.49 7.94
C ILE A 830 25.31 14.52 6.90
N LEU A 831 24.34 14.93 6.05
CA LEU A 831 24.62 15.69 4.82
C LEU A 831 24.77 17.20 5.06
N GLY A 832 24.33 17.71 6.21
CA GLY A 832 24.42 19.13 6.55
C GLY A 832 23.97 19.43 7.97
N GLY A 833 23.98 20.71 8.34
CA GLY A 833 23.51 21.18 9.63
C GLY A 833 24.61 21.75 10.52
N ALA A 834 24.34 21.83 11.83
CA ALA A 834 25.22 22.36 12.83
C ALA A 834 25.18 21.54 14.12
N ILE A 835 26.27 20.93 14.47
CA ILE A 835 26.47 20.18 15.72
C ILE A 835 27.18 21.11 16.71
N ALA A 836 26.41 21.64 17.68
CA ALA A 836 26.90 22.65 18.64
C ALA A 836 27.10 22.06 20.02
N ASN A 837 28.27 21.48 20.27
CA ASN A 837 28.65 20.94 21.58
C ASN A 837 28.94 22.06 22.57
N SER A 838 28.00 22.28 23.48
CA SER A 838 28.13 23.22 24.61
C SER A 838 28.07 22.50 25.98
N GLY A 839 27.81 21.21 25.98
CA GLY A 839 27.68 20.35 27.16
C GLY A 839 29.00 19.83 27.74
N THR A 840 28.90 18.80 28.56
CA THR A 840 30.07 18.09 29.17
C THR A 840 30.56 16.92 28.35
N GLY A 841 29.77 16.47 27.36
CA GLY A 841 30.10 15.38 26.46
C GLY A 841 30.92 15.80 25.24
N ASP A 842 31.15 14.85 24.34
CA ASP A 842 31.85 15.11 23.09
C ASP A 842 30.87 15.52 21.96
N GLY A 843 31.35 16.22 20.93
CA GLY A 843 30.51 16.60 19.80
C GLY A 843 30.13 15.38 18.94
N VAL A 844 31.07 14.84 18.20
CA VAL A 844 30.87 13.60 17.40
C VAL A 844 31.83 12.52 17.86
N VAL A 845 31.29 11.39 18.27
CA VAL A 845 32.05 10.19 18.67
C VAL A 845 31.79 9.06 17.69
N VAL A 846 32.86 8.54 17.08
CA VAL A 846 32.85 7.30 16.31
C VAL A 846 33.67 6.28 17.09
N SER A 847 33.06 5.16 17.48
CA SER A 847 33.74 4.17 18.32
C SER A 847 33.48 2.74 17.83
N GLY A 848 34.53 2.02 17.48
CA GLY A 848 34.41 0.65 16.97
C GLY A 848 33.74 0.55 15.60
N GLY A 849 33.46 -0.68 15.16
CA GLY A 849 32.78 -0.98 13.90
C GLY A 849 33.57 -0.73 12.63
N SER A 850 32.93 -0.98 11.48
CA SER A 850 33.55 -0.85 10.15
C SER A 850 32.68 -0.05 9.18
N ALA A 851 31.78 0.80 9.70
CA ALA A 851 30.85 1.61 8.91
C ALA A 851 31.56 2.60 7.98
N THR A 852 30.89 2.97 6.90
CA THR A 852 31.23 4.15 6.09
C THR A 852 30.46 5.36 6.64
N ILE A 853 31.16 6.31 7.22
CA ILE A 853 30.58 7.47 7.92
C ILE A 853 30.97 8.76 7.22
N GLY A 854 29.99 9.56 6.83
CA GLY A 854 30.18 10.92 6.30
C GLY A 854 29.47 11.95 7.15
N VAL A 855 30.19 12.95 7.65
CA VAL A 855 29.62 14.09 8.41
C VAL A 855 29.96 15.38 7.68
N ALA A 856 28.97 15.96 7.03
CA ALA A 856 29.07 17.26 6.35
C ALA A 856 28.52 18.42 7.20
N ALA A 857 27.91 18.14 8.34
CA ALA A 857 27.48 19.16 9.29
C ALA A 857 28.70 19.91 9.85
N ASN A 858 28.52 21.20 10.15
CA ASN A 858 29.52 21.99 10.86
C ASN A 858 29.52 21.63 12.35
N ILE A 859 30.68 21.28 12.88
CA ILE A 859 30.84 20.88 14.28
C ILE A 859 31.51 22.01 15.03
N SER A 860 30.91 22.49 16.10
CA SER A 860 31.47 23.51 16.98
C SER A 860 31.44 23.03 18.43
N SER A 861 32.56 23.11 19.13
CA SER A 861 32.64 22.83 20.57
C SER A 861 33.03 24.08 21.33
N SER A 862 32.17 24.46 22.29
CA SER A 862 32.40 25.59 23.23
C SER A 862 32.40 25.14 24.68
N ALA A 863 32.45 23.81 24.91
CA ALA A 863 32.38 23.19 26.22
C ALA A 863 33.48 23.71 27.15
N THR A 864 33.11 24.18 28.33
CA THR A 864 34.03 24.66 29.40
C THR A 864 34.63 23.49 30.20
N VAL A 865 34.08 22.33 30.11
CA VAL A 865 34.60 21.04 30.59
C VAL A 865 35.16 20.31 29.38
N PRO A 866 36.22 19.49 29.49
CA PRO A 866 36.89 18.94 28.30
C PRO A 866 36.02 17.99 27.48
N GLY A 867 35.14 18.54 26.63
CA GLY A 867 34.41 17.81 25.58
C GLY A 867 35.15 17.96 24.25
N ILE A 868 35.43 16.85 23.60
CA ILE A 868 36.15 16.79 22.33
C ILE A 868 35.19 17.09 21.20
N ALA A 869 35.55 17.94 20.23
CA ALA A 869 34.64 18.23 19.12
C ALA A 869 34.41 16.98 18.22
N VAL A 870 35.50 16.27 17.90
CA VAL A 870 35.43 15.01 17.14
C VAL A 870 36.32 13.95 17.80
N LYS A 871 35.75 12.78 18.09
CA LYS A 871 36.47 11.63 18.66
C LYS A 871 36.27 10.40 17.79
N VAL A 872 37.39 9.73 17.42
CA VAL A 872 37.38 8.49 16.66
C VAL A 872 38.24 7.47 17.36
N ASP A 873 37.63 6.38 17.84
CA ASP A 873 38.34 5.32 18.59
C ASP A 873 37.98 3.93 18.10
N GLY A 874 38.94 3.01 18.06
CA GLY A 874 38.75 1.56 17.93
C GLY A 874 38.00 1.06 16.69
N THR A 875 37.86 1.85 15.62
CA THR A 875 37.29 1.38 14.37
C THR A 875 38.09 0.22 13.79
N THR A 876 37.41 -0.79 13.26
CA THR A 876 38.07 -2.00 12.73
C THR A 876 38.25 -1.96 11.21
N GLY A 877 37.72 -0.95 10.54
CA GLY A 877 37.77 -0.77 9.08
C GLY A 877 36.82 0.37 8.65
N GLY A 878 36.39 0.35 7.40
CA GLY A 878 35.49 1.36 6.84
C GLY A 878 36.18 2.72 6.58
N SER A 879 35.38 3.78 6.53
CA SER A 879 35.87 5.15 6.34
C SER A 879 35.05 6.14 7.17
N VAL A 880 35.73 7.15 7.72
CA VAL A 880 35.11 8.25 8.45
C VAL A 880 35.56 9.56 7.81
N THR A 881 34.61 10.31 7.26
CA THR A 881 34.88 11.57 6.55
C THR A 881 34.14 12.74 7.18
N PHE A 882 34.88 13.76 7.58
CA PHE A 882 34.36 15.04 8.03
C PHE A 882 34.57 16.08 6.92
N SER A 883 33.46 16.54 6.30
CA SER A 883 33.51 17.52 5.22
C SER A 883 32.95 18.90 5.62
N GLY A 884 32.27 19.00 6.78
CA GLY A 884 31.95 20.25 7.40
C GLY A 884 33.15 20.92 8.09
N SER A 885 33.00 22.14 8.56
CA SER A 885 33.99 22.82 9.43
C SER A 885 33.97 22.15 10.82
N VAL A 886 35.14 22.07 11.45
CA VAL A 886 35.26 21.64 12.86
C VAL A 886 35.97 22.76 13.65
N THR A 887 35.31 23.27 14.67
CA THR A 887 35.86 24.35 15.49
C THR A 887 35.75 24.03 16.97
N SER A 888 36.73 24.39 17.75
CA SER A 888 36.71 24.30 19.21
C SER A 888 37.17 25.62 19.84
N THR A 889 36.34 26.19 20.68
CA THR A 889 36.64 27.36 21.53
C THR A 889 36.64 27.01 23.00
N GLY A 890 36.29 25.76 23.32
CA GLY A 890 36.25 25.19 24.67
C GLY A 890 37.62 24.66 25.14
N THR A 891 37.59 23.99 26.29
CA THR A 891 38.83 23.41 26.91
C THR A 891 39.19 22.02 26.37
N GLY A 892 38.29 21.38 25.61
CA GLY A 892 38.52 20.05 24.98
C GLY A 892 39.31 20.13 23.71
N ASN A 893 39.78 18.95 23.24
CA ASN A 893 40.49 18.83 21.99
C ASN A 893 39.58 19.10 20.79
N LEU A 894 40.16 19.64 19.72
CA LEU A 894 39.50 19.83 18.44
C LEU A 894 39.09 18.44 17.86
N PHE A 895 40.05 17.53 17.84
CA PHE A 895 39.81 16.13 17.58
C PHE A 895 40.73 15.22 18.40
N ALA A 896 40.28 13.99 18.67
CA ALA A 896 41.08 12.94 19.30
C ALA A 896 40.86 11.60 18.55
N ILE A 897 41.92 11.01 18.07
CA ILE A 897 41.91 9.76 17.29
C ILE A 897 42.74 8.72 17.99
N GLY A 898 42.10 7.57 18.34
CA GLY A 898 42.73 6.47 19.04
C GLY A 898 43.13 6.76 20.49
N SER A 899 42.36 7.66 21.14
CA SER A 899 42.78 8.21 22.46
C SER A 899 42.38 7.37 23.67
N THR A 900 41.37 6.50 23.57
CA THR A 900 40.80 5.81 24.74
C THR A 900 40.48 4.33 24.54
N LEU A 901 40.47 3.82 23.31
CA LEU A 901 40.18 2.42 22.96
C LEU A 901 41.35 1.84 22.11
N PRO A 902 41.28 0.55 21.71
CA PRO A 902 42.28 -0.01 20.78
C PRO A 902 42.52 0.89 19.58
N PRO A 903 43.70 0.79 18.97
CA PRO A 903 44.07 1.64 17.84
C PRO A 903 43.04 1.64 16.71
N VAL A 904 42.88 2.75 16.04
CA VAL A 904 41.94 2.96 14.96
C VAL A 904 42.39 2.28 13.67
N GLY A 905 41.53 1.47 13.06
CA GLY A 905 41.64 0.94 11.70
C GLY A 905 40.81 1.74 10.68
N GLY A 906 41.05 1.52 9.39
CA GLY A 906 40.35 2.14 8.31
C GLY A 906 40.82 3.54 7.92
N ALA A 907 40.03 4.26 7.13
CA ALA A 907 40.39 5.58 6.62
C ALA A 907 39.64 6.71 7.37
N ILE A 908 40.38 7.70 7.83
CA ILE A 908 39.78 8.91 8.44
C ILE A 908 40.17 10.11 7.61
N SER A 909 39.27 10.95 7.27
CA SER A 909 39.50 12.14 6.45
C SER A 909 38.80 13.39 7.03
N PHE A 910 39.55 14.49 7.10
CA PHE A 910 39.03 15.84 7.33
C PHE A 910 39.25 16.64 6.06
N ILE A 911 38.20 16.91 5.32
CA ILE A 911 38.24 17.58 4.00
C ILE A 911 37.47 18.89 3.98
N GLY A 912 36.91 19.31 5.13
CA GLY A 912 36.15 20.54 5.29
C GLY A 912 36.96 21.81 5.08
N SER A 913 36.28 22.96 5.19
CA SER A 913 36.92 24.23 4.93
C SER A 913 37.77 24.80 6.10
N THR A 914 37.50 24.35 7.32
CA THR A 914 38.12 24.89 8.53
C THR A 914 38.27 23.85 9.62
N LEU A 915 39.46 23.68 10.14
CA LEU A 915 39.74 22.97 11.40
C LEU A 915 40.41 23.97 12.33
N SER A 916 39.71 24.40 13.40
CA SER A 916 40.22 25.52 14.26
C SER A 916 39.97 25.24 15.72
N ALA A 917 41.02 25.34 16.54
CA ALA A 917 40.93 25.40 17.99
C ALA A 917 41.45 26.73 18.54
N THR A 918 40.77 27.31 19.52
CA THR A 918 41.16 28.52 20.19
C THR A 918 40.98 28.42 21.69
N GLY A 919 42.12 28.58 22.45
CA GLY A 919 42.07 28.67 23.91
C GLY A 919 41.84 27.41 24.70
N GLY A 920 41.91 26.22 24.12
CA GLY A 920 41.58 24.97 24.78
C GLY A 920 42.60 23.85 24.55
N GLY A 921 42.08 22.61 24.43
CA GLY A 921 42.86 21.46 24.00
C GLY A 921 43.37 21.62 22.58
N GLY A 922 44.41 20.85 22.23
CA GLY A 922 44.92 20.77 20.86
C GLY A 922 44.20 19.76 19.99
N ALA A 923 44.93 19.14 19.10
CA ALA A 923 44.46 17.98 18.36
C ALA A 923 45.36 16.76 18.70
N VAL A 924 44.77 15.60 18.81
CA VAL A 924 45.47 14.38 19.31
C VAL A 924 45.21 13.19 18.37
N VAL A 925 46.32 12.54 18.00
CA VAL A 925 46.32 11.25 17.30
C VAL A 925 47.22 10.30 18.12
N THR A 926 46.67 9.28 18.75
CA THR A 926 47.45 8.40 19.65
C THR A 926 47.41 6.92 19.27
N GLY A 927 46.82 6.55 18.14
CA GLY A 927 46.77 5.15 17.75
C GLY A 927 46.15 4.93 16.37
N LEU A 928 46.99 4.72 15.36
CA LEU A 928 46.52 4.24 14.04
C LEU A 928 47.09 2.84 13.83
N ALA A 929 46.24 1.82 13.61
CA ALA A 929 46.59 0.44 13.50
C ALA A 929 46.46 -0.11 12.07
N GLY A 930 47.15 -1.21 11.80
CA GLY A 930 47.08 -1.91 10.53
C GLY A 930 47.39 -0.99 9.35
N THR A 931 46.53 -0.92 8.36
CA THR A 931 46.61 -0.04 7.19
C THR A 931 45.78 1.25 7.32
N ALA A 932 45.49 1.68 8.54
CA ALA A 932 44.75 2.88 8.79
C ALA A 932 45.38 4.14 8.16
N THR A 933 44.57 5.01 7.61
CA THR A 933 45.02 6.26 7.03
C THR A 933 44.28 7.45 7.67
N LEU A 934 45.03 8.41 8.15
CA LEU A 934 44.47 9.71 8.51
C LEU A 934 44.86 10.73 7.44
N ASN A 935 43.87 11.39 6.87
CA ASN A 935 44.08 12.42 5.86
C ASN A 935 43.40 13.75 6.29
N VAL A 936 44.16 14.71 6.72
CA VAL A 936 43.71 16.05 7.12
C VAL A 936 44.09 17.01 6.01
N THR A 937 43.24 17.19 4.98
CA THR A 937 43.48 18.15 3.88
C THR A 937 42.99 19.54 4.21
N ALA A 938 42.04 19.68 5.12
CA ALA A 938 41.60 20.95 5.63
C ALA A 938 42.72 21.68 6.38
N PRO A 939 42.88 23.01 6.24
CA PRO A 939 43.82 23.78 7.03
C PRO A 939 43.54 23.63 8.53
N LEU A 940 44.57 23.16 9.30
CA LEU A 940 44.45 22.99 10.74
C LEU A 940 45.10 24.19 11.44
N SER A 941 44.33 24.90 12.25
CA SER A 941 44.75 26.07 13.03
C SER A 941 44.48 25.85 14.52
N ILE A 942 45.53 25.84 15.33
CA ILE A 942 45.43 25.71 16.78
C ILE A 942 46.06 26.93 17.44
N THR A 943 45.30 27.66 18.26
CA THR A 943 45.73 28.89 18.90
C THR A 943 45.54 28.81 20.41
N GLY A 944 46.53 29.07 21.22
CA GLY A 944 46.47 29.16 22.68
C GLY A 944 46.13 27.83 23.37
N ALA A 945 46.60 26.71 22.84
CA ALA A 945 46.36 25.41 23.48
C ALA A 945 47.01 25.37 24.89
N THR A 946 46.20 24.90 25.85
CA THR A 946 46.62 24.80 27.27
C THR A 946 47.58 23.61 27.58
N ALA A 947 47.86 22.83 26.55
CA ALA A 947 48.79 21.71 26.56
C ALA A 947 49.55 21.65 25.21
N THR A 948 49.86 20.48 24.68
CA THR A 948 50.40 20.27 23.32
C THR A 948 49.38 20.73 22.26
N GLY A 949 49.87 21.49 21.26
CA GLY A 949 49.03 21.91 20.14
C GLY A 949 48.55 20.72 19.28
N LEU A 950 49.47 20.01 18.61
CA LEU A 950 49.16 18.81 17.87
C LEU A 950 50.04 17.64 18.36
N ALA A 951 49.41 16.60 18.91
CA ALA A 951 50.12 15.36 19.29
C ALA A 951 49.84 14.25 18.25
N VAL A 952 50.92 13.60 17.77
CA VAL A 952 50.82 12.42 16.85
C VAL A 952 51.67 11.29 17.42
N ALA A 953 51.04 10.22 17.89
CA ALA A 953 51.71 9.11 18.53
C ALA A 953 51.19 7.74 18.09
N ASN A 954 52.00 6.71 18.18
CA ASN A 954 51.62 5.32 17.97
C ASN A 954 50.98 5.04 16.59
N VAL A 955 51.48 5.65 15.52
CA VAL A 955 51.12 5.31 14.13
C VAL A 955 51.85 4.00 13.78
N ALA A 956 51.10 2.93 13.50
CA ALA A 956 51.69 1.61 13.18
C ALA A 956 52.44 1.65 11.84
N SER A 957 53.39 0.74 11.65
CA SER A 957 54.33 0.72 10.49
C SER A 957 53.64 0.69 9.11
N THR A 958 52.44 0.18 9.05
CA THR A 958 51.64 0.09 7.82
C THR A 958 50.54 1.19 7.73
N ALA A 959 50.40 2.00 8.77
CA ALA A 959 49.45 3.13 8.83
C ALA A 959 50.14 4.45 8.41
N SER A 960 49.36 5.46 8.11
CA SER A 960 49.89 6.78 7.78
C SER A 960 49.03 7.91 8.29
N ALA A 961 49.63 9.05 8.64
CA ALA A 961 48.97 10.28 8.98
C ALA A 961 49.47 11.42 8.08
N THR A 962 48.61 12.05 7.36
CA THR A 962 48.90 13.15 6.44
C THR A 962 48.16 14.41 6.87
N PHE A 963 48.87 15.46 7.06
CA PHE A 963 48.35 16.80 7.39
C PHE A 963 48.68 17.79 6.26
N GLY A 964 47.70 18.55 5.80
CA GLY A 964 47.89 19.61 4.84
C GLY A 964 48.59 20.82 5.47
N ALA A 965 47.95 22.00 5.48
CA ALA A 965 48.49 23.17 6.17
C ALA A 965 48.25 23.07 7.69
N VAL A 966 49.26 23.21 8.50
CA VAL A 966 49.19 23.19 9.98
C VAL A 966 49.75 24.51 10.55
N THR A 967 48.97 25.18 11.35
CA THR A 967 49.37 26.37 12.10
C THR A 967 49.12 26.13 13.58
N VAL A 968 50.11 26.23 14.39
CA VAL A 968 50.00 26.19 15.86
C VAL A 968 50.61 27.46 16.43
N SER A 969 49.85 28.15 17.27
CA SER A 969 50.33 29.38 17.93
C SER A 969 49.95 29.45 19.41
N GLY A 970 50.89 29.85 20.26
CA GLY A 970 50.63 30.10 21.69
C GLY A 970 50.33 28.85 22.52
N ALA A 971 50.75 27.66 22.11
CA ALA A 971 50.60 26.47 22.91
C ALA A 971 51.47 26.57 24.18
N THR A 972 50.99 26.07 25.34
CA THR A 972 51.72 26.04 26.59
C THR A 972 52.56 24.78 26.77
N GLY A 973 52.22 23.66 26.06
CA GLY A 973 53.03 22.49 25.86
C GLY A 973 53.80 22.55 24.55
N ASN A 974 54.20 21.36 23.98
CA ASN A 974 54.81 21.34 22.66
C ASN A 974 53.87 21.88 21.58
N GLY A 975 54.41 22.64 20.61
CA GLY A 975 53.61 23.03 19.46
C GLY A 975 53.10 21.82 18.68
N ILE A 976 54.02 21.02 18.16
CA ILE A 976 53.74 19.70 17.55
C ILE A 976 54.60 18.66 18.31
N ASP A 977 53.96 17.58 18.74
CA ASP A 977 54.58 16.47 19.47
C ASP A 977 54.44 15.14 18.70
N ILE A 978 55.56 14.59 18.22
CA ILE A 978 55.57 13.39 17.38
C ILE A 978 56.34 12.30 18.14
N THR A 979 55.61 11.29 18.64
CA THR A 979 56.19 10.32 19.56
C THR A 979 55.84 8.88 19.22
N ASN A 980 56.77 7.97 19.33
CA ASN A 980 56.55 6.52 19.20
C ASN A 980 55.86 6.08 17.90
N ASN A 981 56.13 6.71 16.77
CA ASN A 981 55.54 6.38 15.48
C ASN A 981 56.46 5.42 14.69
N ALA A 982 55.86 4.40 14.06
CA ALA A 982 56.51 3.48 13.14
C ALA A 982 56.05 3.66 11.70
N GLY A 983 54.86 4.26 11.49
CA GLY A 983 54.25 4.56 10.18
C GLY A 983 54.50 5.99 9.73
N ALA A 984 54.29 6.29 8.46
CA ALA A 984 54.59 7.58 7.86
C ALA A 984 53.72 8.72 8.44
N VAL A 985 54.36 9.84 8.74
CA VAL A 985 53.72 11.07 9.17
C VAL A 985 54.12 12.21 8.25
N THR A 986 53.20 12.78 7.51
CA THR A 986 53.49 13.81 6.50
C THR A 986 52.78 15.11 6.84
N PHE A 987 53.45 16.22 6.80
CA PHE A 987 52.94 17.56 6.96
C PHE A 987 53.20 18.36 5.69
N GLY A 988 52.17 19.14 5.28
CA GLY A 988 52.35 20.14 4.24
C GLY A 988 53.00 21.41 4.79
N THR A 989 52.40 22.57 4.50
CA THR A 989 52.90 23.84 5.06
C THR A 989 52.66 23.90 6.56
N THR A 990 53.72 24.04 7.33
CA THR A 990 53.66 24.02 8.81
C THR A 990 54.19 25.30 9.40
N SER A 991 53.44 25.94 10.28
CA SER A 991 53.82 27.14 11.02
C SER A 991 53.60 26.91 12.51
N VAL A 992 54.61 27.05 13.31
CA VAL A 992 54.54 26.93 14.78
C VAL A 992 55.07 28.21 15.44
N THR A 993 54.26 28.85 16.28
CA THR A 993 54.64 30.00 17.04
C THR A 993 54.36 29.76 18.51
N MET A 994 55.35 29.66 19.34
CA MET A 994 55.23 29.36 20.76
C MET A 994 54.86 30.64 21.57
N GLY A 995 54.04 30.46 22.61
CA GLY A 995 53.67 31.57 23.53
C GLY A 995 54.73 31.88 24.59
N SER A 996 55.73 31.02 24.75
CA SER A 996 56.81 31.14 25.72
C SER A 996 58.14 30.83 25.11
N THR A 997 59.22 31.49 25.52
CA THR A 997 60.59 31.27 25.07
C THR A 997 61.37 30.27 25.92
N VAL A 998 60.75 29.72 26.96
CA VAL A 998 61.40 28.79 27.92
C VAL A 998 60.51 27.60 28.20
N GLY A 999 60.94 26.39 27.87
CA GLY A 999 60.33 25.13 28.22
C GLY A 999 59.94 24.27 27.01
N PRO A 1000 58.64 24.20 26.59
CA PRO A 1000 58.20 23.29 25.54
C PRO A 1000 58.79 23.53 24.16
N ALA A 1001 58.97 22.48 23.34
CA ALA A 1001 59.48 22.57 21.98
C ALA A 1001 58.44 23.06 20.99
N GLY A 1002 58.83 23.82 19.97
CA GLY A 1002 57.98 24.12 18.83
C GLY A 1002 57.52 22.83 18.12
N ILE A 1003 58.54 22.00 17.79
CA ILE A 1003 58.29 20.62 17.31
C ILE A 1003 59.12 19.66 18.14
N ASN A 1004 58.54 18.66 18.78
CA ASN A 1004 59.22 17.62 19.56
C ASN A 1004 59.16 16.28 18.83
N PHE A 1005 60.27 15.53 18.84
CA PHE A 1005 60.40 14.16 18.33
C PHE A 1005 60.93 13.28 19.44
N ALA A 1006 60.22 12.20 19.75
CA ALA A 1006 60.67 11.21 20.75
C ALA A 1006 60.27 9.78 20.33
N LEU A 1007 61.28 8.87 20.39
CA LEU A 1007 61.13 7.43 20.11
C LEU A 1007 60.43 7.13 18.77
N THR A 1008 60.64 7.94 17.73
CA THR A 1008 60.00 7.80 16.41
C THR A 1008 60.95 7.09 15.45
N ASN A 1009 60.48 5.93 14.88
CA ASN A 1009 61.17 5.18 13.80
C ASN A 1009 60.48 5.43 12.44
N ALA A 1010 59.59 6.35 12.37
CA ALA A 1010 58.78 6.65 11.18
C ALA A 1010 59.50 7.62 10.25
N ASP A 1011 59.17 7.59 8.96
CA ASP A 1011 59.46 8.66 8.02
C ASP A 1011 58.55 9.85 8.33
N VAL A 1012 59.11 10.90 8.92
CA VAL A 1012 58.38 12.15 9.16
C VAL A 1012 58.80 13.17 8.12
N THR A 1013 57.86 13.57 7.28
CA THR A 1013 58.13 14.52 6.19
C THR A 1013 57.39 15.85 6.46
N PHE A 1014 58.10 16.93 6.32
CA PHE A 1014 57.53 18.31 6.34
C PHE A 1014 57.70 18.95 4.99
N GLY A 1015 56.70 19.66 4.54
CA GLY A 1015 56.83 20.60 3.43
C GLY A 1015 57.47 21.91 3.89
N THR A 1016 56.97 23.06 3.49
CA THR A 1016 57.53 24.36 4.01
C THR A 1016 57.25 24.48 5.49
N THR A 1017 58.30 24.67 6.33
CA THR A 1017 58.14 24.75 7.78
C THR A 1017 58.69 26.04 8.34
N ASN A 1018 57.95 26.71 9.22
CA ASN A 1018 58.31 27.87 9.97
C ASN A 1018 58.05 27.61 11.47
N VAL A 1019 59.08 27.64 12.31
CA VAL A 1019 58.98 27.35 13.78
C VAL A 1019 59.54 28.52 14.55
#